data_fc1478e31f23267867475efbbb09f251
#
_entry.id   fc1478e31f23267867475efbbb09f251
#
_cell.length_a   1.000
_cell.length_b   1.000
_cell.length_c   1.000
_cell.angle_alpha   90.00
_cell.angle_beta   90.00
_cell.angle_gamma   90.00
#
_symmetry.space_group_name_H-M   'P 1'
#
loop_
_entity.id
_entity.type
_entity.pdbx_description
1 polymer ?
#
loop_
_entity_poly.entity_id
_entity_poly.type
_entity_poly.pdbx_seq_one_letter_code
_entity_poly.pdbx_strand_id
1 'polypeptide(L)'
;MRNLKRALSLLLSSAMVIGMMVMGSSAASYTDVTSEENVEAIEVLKAVGVMTGDENGNFNPDKQVTRAEMAVVMANLLDLKVEDFKGASLPFTDVPEWAVPYVAACYADGITAGISATQYGSNNSVTTAQAALMMMKALGYFQLSKDFGSDWQVATVKQGSKIDLFDGIVAGASTAMTRNDVAQLTLNTLESTMVKTDGTNTTITLPGGITIDSGDTKYEDRTTSKYDYNDSKENTLQLCENLYGDDLKKTDKADEFGRPGNTWTYEKDDVAFASEKPVATYAGADFDKDVVEDLNDDYTGLSSAAIHYNGGTDATMTLDKLQKSINGYTIEIFANDDDKITDIVVTEPYVAEVTAVNTNDDDEVTDVTLTIYEAGYYLNHSNQYYTNFDIDVEDDEDAYALVKNYEEDDVFMVFLKPGWDGTLSENNALLAVADVEPVDGKVTSSSIDNYNGWVKIDGTKYDFANEYSQATVATDSEGTFYIYNGYVVHFDGSVADSEDYLYVVRAGQKEGTWATEYYAEVVYADGTSEVIDTDKKYDTAGVYSYEFDEDEGYYVLKTADTTGATIDIEKGKTAVTDDVTADSKTVYVSVKLDAGAFDSAKVYTGYKNVPSMENSQAYIVKDGKVADYVFIVDGTVTASSDELIYISKGSVSKLINDTELGEYYTYDAVVDGKVTEIMVDKALGAELDGLYDSYTENEDGIYTELHQATKDTDYKEATGSFSKAENEVINVAGAALAYTDDVVVYVIDTDGDITVGSINRNYTGESNAILYTVNDDDAVTALYIVKA
;
A
#
# COMPACT_ATOMS: atom_id res chain seq x y z
N MET A 1 13.27 13.92 12.17
CA MET A 1 13.44 13.54 10.76
C MET A 1 13.21 12.06 10.51
N ARG A 2 13.53 11.19 11.48
CA ARG A 2 13.16 9.76 11.50
C ARG A 2 11.64 9.57 11.37
N ASN A 3 10.86 10.36 12.10
CA ASN A 3 9.39 10.37 12.04
C ASN A 3 8.81 10.86 10.68
N LEU A 4 9.55 11.66 9.93
CA LEU A 4 9.09 12.13 8.62
C LEU A 4 9.27 11.08 7.52
N LYS A 5 10.29 10.20 7.62
CA LYS A 5 10.50 9.08 6.68
C LYS A 5 9.50 7.95 6.93
N ARG A 6 9.25 7.62 8.21
CA ARG A 6 8.17 6.71 8.63
C ARG A 6 6.80 7.27 8.19
N ALA A 7 6.54 8.55 8.41
CA ALA A 7 5.31 9.20 7.95
C ALA A 7 5.13 9.17 6.41
N LEU A 8 6.21 9.19 5.63
CA LEU A 8 6.10 9.17 4.17
C LEU A 8 5.85 7.76 3.60
N SER A 9 6.42 6.72 4.21
CA SER A 9 6.07 5.32 3.89
C SER A 9 4.67 4.97 4.39
N LEU A 10 4.27 5.55 5.53
CA LEU A 10 2.94 5.42 6.14
C LEU A 10 1.83 6.08 5.30
N LEU A 11 2.10 7.24 4.69
CA LEU A 11 1.14 7.92 3.81
C LEU A 11 0.89 7.15 2.48
N LEU A 12 1.89 6.40 1.99
CA LEU A 12 1.69 5.58 0.78
C LEU A 12 0.88 4.30 1.07
N SER A 13 1.10 3.66 2.22
CA SER A 13 0.36 2.44 2.58
C SER A 13 -1.09 2.71 3.00
N SER A 14 -1.35 3.80 3.74
CA SER A 14 -2.72 4.15 4.15
C SER A 14 -3.59 4.59 2.98
N ALA A 15 -3.03 5.29 2.00
CA ALA A 15 -3.75 5.68 0.80
C ALA A 15 -4.15 4.47 -0.07
N MET A 16 -3.30 3.41 -0.11
CA MET A 16 -3.62 2.19 -0.85
C MET A 16 -4.72 1.35 -0.18
N VAL A 17 -4.72 1.25 1.16
CA VAL A 17 -5.70 0.40 1.87
C VAL A 17 -7.10 0.99 1.85
N ILE A 18 -7.24 2.30 2.04
CA ILE A 18 -8.56 2.97 2.05
C ILE A 18 -9.16 3.01 0.64
N GLY A 19 -8.34 3.07 -0.40
CA GLY A 19 -8.80 3.21 -1.78
C GLY A 19 -9.14 1.92 -2.51
N MET A 20 -8.78 0.75 -1.95
CA MET A 20 -9.04 -0.55 -2.57
C MET A 20 -10.20 -1.33 -1.93
N MET A 21 -10.80 -0.80 -0.86
CA MET A 21 -11.95 -1.45 -0.23
C MET A 21 -13.26 -0.92 -0.80
N VAL A 22 -14.02 -1.77 -1.46
CA VAL A 22 -15.41 -1.50 -1.80
C VAL A 22 -16.25 -1.75 -0.55
N MET A 23 -16.77 -0.68 0.05
CA MET A 23 -17.53 -0.75 1.30
C MET A 23 -18.98 -1.12 1.05
N GLY A 24 -19.55 -1.97 1.91
CA GLY A 24 -20.88 -2.57 1.75
C GLY A 24 -22.09 -1.64 1.84
N SER A 25 -21.92 -0.34 2.06
CA SER A 25 -23.03 0.61 2.20
C SER A 25 -23.12 1.67 1.11
N SER A 26 -22.23 1.67 0.12
CA SER A 26 -22.33 2.54 -1.03
C SER A 26 -22.33 1.73 -2.32
N ALA A 27 -23.50 1.59 -2.90
CA ALA A 27 -23.65 1.04 -4.23
C ALA A 27 -22.65 1.66 -5.18
N ALA A 28 -21.84 0.79 -5.79
CA ALA A 28 -20.99 1.01 -6.93
C ALA A 28 -20.46 2.44 -7.09
N SER A 29 -19.37 2.71 -6.47
CA SER A 29 -18.42 3.71 -6.95
C SER A 29 -18.24 3.55 -8.46
N TYR A 30 -17.98 4.64 -9.13
CA TYR A 30 -17.62 4.59 -10.53
C TYR A 30 -16.31 3.82 -10.70
N THR A 31 -16.20 3.00 -11.72
CA THR A 31 -15.04 2.12 -11.96
C THR A 31 -13.72 2.87 -12.22
N ASP A 32 -13.80 4.15 -12.55
CA ASP A 32 -12.68 5.04 -12.85
C ASP A 32 -12.37 6.03 -11.71
N VAL A 33 -12.93 5.82 -10.51
CA VAL A 33 -12.66 6.62 -9.30
C VAL A 33 -11.83 5.80 -8.34
N THR A 34 -10.66 6.30 -7.99
CA THR A 34 -9.70 5.68 -7.06
C THR A 34 -9.64 6.49 -5.76
N SER A 35 -8.90 5.99 -4.78
CA SER A 35 -8.69 6.69 -3.48
C SER A 35 -7.94 8.02 -3.59
N GLU A 36 -7.32 8.30 -4.73
CA GLU A 36 -6.63 9.58 -4.96
C GLU A 36 -7.60 10.71 -5.33
N GLU A 37 -8.84 10.36 -5.73
CA GLU A 37 -9.89 11.33 -6.03
C GLU A 37 -10.68 11.72 -4.76
N ASN A 38 -11.50 12.75 -4.90
CA ASN A 38 -12.37 13.25 -3.83
C ASN A 38 -13.65 12.37 -3.71
N VAL A 39 -13.47 11.12 -3.26
CA VAL A 39 -14.50 10.08 -3.21
C VAL A 39 -15.74 10.54 -2.44
N GLU A 40 -15.55 11.12 -1.23
CA GLU A 40 -16.65 11.66 -0.42
C GLU A 40 -17.53 12.60 -1.25
N ALA A 41 -16.91 13.56 -1.93
CA ALA A 41 -17.63 14.55 -2.73
C ALA A 41 -18.36 13.90 -3.91
N ILE A 42 -17.71 12.95 -4.59
CA ILE A 42 -18.29 12.25 -5.75
C ILE A 42 -19.53 11.46 -5.34
N GLU A 43 -19.45 10.68 -4.25
CA GLU A 43 -20.55 9.83 -3.78
C GLU A 43 -21.72 10.67 -3.24
N VAL A 44 -21.47 11.69 -2.44
CA VAL A 44 -22.52 12.61 -1.97
C VAL A 44 -23.24 13.26 -3.14
N LEU A 45 -22.52 13.80 -4.13
CA LEU A 45 -23.12 14.49 -5.27
C LEU A 45 -23.84 13.55 -6.23
N LYS A 46 -23.43 12.29 -6.31
CA LYS A 46 -24.14 11.22 -7.02
C LYS A 46 -25.47 10.93 -6.33
N ALA A 47 -25.46 10.72 -5.01
CA ALA A 47 -26.64 10.40 -4.22
C ALA A 47 -27.72 11.48 -4.35
N VAL A 48 -27.34 12.76 -4.29
CA VAL A 48 -28.28 13.88 -4.46
C VAL A 48 -28.54 14.27 -5.92
N GLY A 49 -27.98 13.54 -6.90
CA GLY A 49 -28.24 13.75 -8.33
C GLY A 49 -27.61 15.02 -8.92
N VAL A 50 -26.67 15.67 -8.27
CA VAL A 50 -26.00 16.91 -8.72
C VAL A 50 -24.96 16.64 -9.80
N MET A 51 -24.11 15.64 -9.57
CA MET A 51 -23.11 15.16 -10.52
C MET A 51 -23.23 13.65 -10.66
N THR A 52 -23.45 13.17 -11.85
CA THR A 52 -23.59 11.74 -12.18
C THR A 52 -22.56 11.31 -13.21
N GLY A 53 -22.33 10.01 -13.30
CA GLY A 53 -21.46 9.41 -14.31
C GLY A 53 -21.99 9.53 -15.74
N ASP A 54 -21.22 9.02 -16.68
CA ASP A 54 -21.62 8.87 -18.07
C ASP A 54 -22.44 7.58 -18.28
N GLU A 55 -22.86 7.35 -19.53
CA GLU A 55 -23.66 6.19 -19.94
C GLU A 55 -22.89 4.84 -19.83
N ASN A 56 -21.57 4.88 -19.61
CA ASN A 56 -20.72 3.72 -19.43
C ASN A 56 -20.39 3.45 -17.94
N GLY A 57 -20.96 4.21 -17.03
CA GLY A 57 -20.73 4.07 -15.61
C GLY A 57 -19.42 4.71 -15.10
N ASN A 58 -18.80 5.61 -15.89
CA ASN A 58 -17.58 6.31 -15.46
C ASN A 58 -17.90 7.71 -14.96
N PHE A 59 -17.18 8.16 -13.95
CA PHE A 59 -17.23 9.55 -13.47
C PHE A 59 -16.36 10.48 -14.31
N ASN A 60 -15.26 9.98 -14.87
CA ASN A 60 -14.25 10.74 -15.62
C ASN A 60 -13.62 11.88 -14.78
N PRO A 61 -12.94 11.56 -13.63
CA PRO A 61 -12.48 12.55 -12.66
C PRO A 61 -11.55 13.61 -13.27
N ASP A 62 -10.65 13.24 -14.16
CA ASP A 62 -9.66 14.11 -14.80
C ASP A 62 -10.21 15.00 -15.92
N LYS A 63 -11.44 14.74 -16.37
CA LYS A 63 -12.03 15.51 -17.46
C LYS A 63 -12.31 16.95 -17.03
N GLN A 64 -11.81 17.93 -17.81
CA GLN A 64 -12.11 19.35 -17.55
C GLN A 64 -13.59 19.66 -17.78
N VAL A 65 -14.16 20.44 -16.85
CA VAL A 65 -15.55 20.89 -16.91
C VAL A 65 -15.64 22.17 -17.71
N THR A 66 -16.51 22.19 -18.71
CA THR A 66 -16.82 23.40 -19.49
C THR A 66 -17.78 24.32 -18.73
N ARG A 67 -17.83 25.59 -19.11
CA ARG A 67 -18.76 26.55 -18.48
C ARG A 67 -20.22 26.16 -18.71
N ALA A 68 -20.55 25.50 -19.82
CA ALA A 68 -21.91 24.98 -20.07
C ALA A 68 -22.23 23.78 -19.13
N GLU A 69 -21.28 22.85 -18.93
CA GLU A 69 -21.43 21.75 -17.99
C GLU A 69 -21.49 22.25 -16.53
N MET A 70 -20.71 23.28 -16.17
CA MET A 70 -20.81 23.92 -14.86
C MET A 70 -22.21 24.55 -14.62
N ALA A 71 -22.85 25.07 -15.63
CA ALA A 71 -24.24 25.55 -15.50
C ALA A 71 -25.24 24.40 -15.24
N VAL A 72 -24.97 23.19 -15.75
CA VAL A 72 -25.75 21.99 -15.39
C VAL A 72 -25.55 21.64 -13.90
N VAL A 73 -24.29 21.58 -13.44
CA VAL A 73 -23.99 21.32 -12.03
C VAL A 73 -24.71 22.31 -11.12
N MET A 74 -24.62 23.62 -11.42
CA MET A 74 -25.30 24.65 -10.62
C MET A 74 -26.82 24.56 -10.65
N ALA A 75 -27.37 24.24 -11.81
CA ALA A 75 -28.85 24.12 -11.94
C ALA A 75 -29.37 22.90 -11.16
N ASN A 76 -28.64 21.78 -11.21
CA ASN A 76 -28.94 20.58 -10.41
C ASN A 76 -28.78 20.85 -8.92
N LEU A 77 -27.64 21.46 -8.51
CA LEU A 77 -27.37 21.78 -7.13
C LEU A 77 -28.47 22.64 -6.49
N LEU A 78 -28.99 23.63 -7.22
CA LEU A 78 -29.97 24.57 -6.71
C LEU A 78 -31.44 24.18 -7.03
N ASP A 79 -31.68 22.99 -7.57
CA ASP A 79 -32.99 22.50 -8.04
C ASP A 79 -33.72 23.55 -8.90
N LEU A 80 -32.98 24.22 -9.82
CA LEU A 80 -33.60 25.23 -10.68
C LEU A 80 -34.56 24.56 -11.66
N LYS A 81 -35.73 25.18 -11.89
CA LYS A 81 -36.76 24.65 -12.79
C LYS A 81 -36.37 24.86 -14.25
N VAL A 82 -35.38 24.12 -14.72
CA VAL A 82 -34.81 24.24 -16.09
C VAL A 82 -35.85 24.02 -17.19
N GLU A 83 -36.91 23.26 -16.91
CA GLU A 83 -38.03 23.03 -17.85
C GLU A 83 -38.72 24.32 -18.26
N ASP A 84 -38.82 25.30 -17.36
CA ASP A 84 -39.43 26.60 -17.61
C ASP A 84 -38.61 27.46 -18.60
N PHE A 85 -37.35 27.07 -18.83
CA PHE A 85 -36.39 27.77 -19.70
C PHE A 85 -36.15 27.05 -21.03
N LYS A 86 -36.85 25.98 -21.34
CA LYS A 86 -36.76 25.34 -22.66
C LYS A 86 -37.11 26.30 -23.79
N GLY A 87 -36.14 26.53 -24.69
CA GLY A 87 -36.31 27.48 -25.79
C GLY A 87 -36.19 28.96 -25.38
N ALA A 88 -35.67 29.25 -24.18
CA ALA A 88 -35.43 30.61 -23.72
C ALA A 88 -34.49 31.39 -24.66
N SER A 89 -34.77 32.69 -24.80
CA SER A 89 -33.87 33.56 -25.54
C SER A 89 -32.80 34.15 -24.65
N LEU A 90 -31.56 33.77 -24.90
CA LEU A 90 -30.40 34.30 -24.22
C LEU A 90 -29.76 35.44 -25.03
N PRO A 91 -29.04 36.38 -24.39
CA PRO A 91 -28.23 37.38 -25.08
C PRO A 91 -27.01 36.75 -25.77
N PHE A 92 -26.67 35.51 -25.42
CA PHE A 92 -25.49 34.78 -25.88
C PHE A 92 -25.76 33.96 -27.13
N THR A 93 -24.83 33.99 -28.08
CA THR A 93 -24.98 33.32 -29.39
C THR A 93 -24.25 31.99 -29.49
N ASP A 94 -23.43 31.65 -28.46
CA ASP A 94 -22.56 30.49 -28.43
C ASP A 94 -23.02 29.38 -27.42
N VAL A 95 -24.25 29.45 -26.95
CA VAL A 95 -24.82 28.42 -26.07
C VAL A 95 -25.43 27.31 -26.91
N PRO A 96 -24.95 26.07 -26.83
CA PRO A 96 -25.53 24.94 -27.55
C PRO A 96 -26.96 24.64 -27.05
N GLU A 97 -27.81 24.10 -27.95
CA GLU A 97 -29.23 23.90 -27.68
C GLU A 97 -29.52 23.13 -26.41
N TRP A 98 -28.70 22.08 -26.13
CA TRP A 98 -28.86 21.27 -24.93
C TRP A 98 -28.59 22.04 -23.64
N ALA A 99 -27.69 23.06 -23.66
CA ALA A 99 -27.33 23.83 -22.47
C ALA A 99 -28.23 25.06 -22.26
N VAL A 100 -29.03 25.46 -23.23
CA VAL A 100 -29.90 26.64 -23.13
C VAL A 100 -30.73 26.66 -21.85
N PRO A 101 -31.48 25.61 -21.48
CA PRO A 101 -32.30 25.65 -20.28
C PRO A 101 -31.50 25.90 -19.00
N TYR A 102 -30.37 25.27 -18.86
CA TYR A 102 -29.49 25.36 -17.68
C TYR A 102 -28.82 26.74 -17.57
N VAL A 103 -28.22 27.19 -18.67
CA VAL A 103 -27.61 28.52 -18.72
C VAL A 103 -28.63 29.62 -18.50
N ALA A 104 -29.85 29.49 -19.07
CA ALA A 104 -30.90 30.47 -18.89
C ALA A 104 -31.42 30.52 -17.45
N ALA A 105 -31.61 29.38 -16.80
CA ALA A 105 -32.00 29.29 -15.40
C ALA A 105 -30.95 29.94 -14.49
N CYS A 106 -29.70 29.56 -14.63
CA CYS A 106 -28.60 30.13 -13.85
C CYS A 106 -28.37 31.62 -14.14
N TYR A 107 -28.62 32.08 -15.36
CA TYR A 107 -28.50 33.49 -15.73
C TYR A 107 -29.63 34.33 -15.14
N ALA A 108 -30.88 33.80 -15.17
CA ALA A 108 -32.04 34.44 -14.56
C ALA A 108 -31.91 34.57 -13.03
N ASP A 109 -31.34 33.60 -12.41
CA ASP A 109 -31.10 33.58 -10.97
C ASP A 109 -29.80 34.36 -10.55
N GLY A 110 -29.09 34.91 -11.52
CA GLY A 110 -27.90 35.73 -11.27
C GLY A 110 -26.64 34.94 -10.89
N ILE A 111 -26.66 33.61 -10.94
CA ILE A 111 -25.55 32.71 -10.59
C ILE A 111 -24.41 32.85 -11.63
N THR A 112 -24.73 32.99 -12.88
CA THR A 112 -23.75 33.07 -13.97
C THR A 112 -23.96 34.33 -14.85
N ALA A 113 -22.90 34.65 -15.60
CA ALA A 113 -22.93 35.73 -16.61
C ALA A 113 -22.08 35.31 -17.82
N GLY A 114 -22.24 36.03 -18.95
CA GLY A 114 -21.38 35.82 -20.11
C GLY A 114 -19.97 36.37 -19.90
N ILE A 115 -19.05 35.87 -20.72
CA ILE A 115 -17.68 36.43 -20.86
C ILE A 115 -17.67 37.75 -21.63
N SER A 116 -18.76 38.01 -22.34
CA SER A 116 -19.04 39.30 -22.97
C SER A 116 -20.56 39.49 -23.08
N ALA A 117 -20.99 40.64 -23.61
CA ALA A 117 -22.43 40.92 -23.77
C ALA A 117 -23.17 39.91 -24.69
N THR A 118 -22.45 39.21 -25.59
CA THR A 118 -23.02 38.30 -26.60
C THR A 118 -22.45 36.91 -26.60
N GLN A 119 -21.51 36.61 -25.71
CA GLN A 119 -20.88 35.29 -25.62
C GLN A 119 -20.88 34.79 -24.17
N TYR A 120 -21.28 33.57 -23.99
CA TYR A 120 -21.24 32.83 -22.71
C TYR A 120 -19.88 32.17 -22.46
N GLY A 121 -19.23 31.73 -23.53
CA GLY A 121 -18.02 30.92 -23.48
C GLY A 121 -18.32 29.45 -23.20
N SER A 122 -19.41 28.90 -23.76
CA SER A 122 -19.94 27.59 -23.43
C SER A 122 -18.92 26.45 -23.42
N ASN A 123 -18.05 26.43 -24.44
CA ASN A 123 -17.03 25.38 -24.60
C ASN A 123 -15.69 25.68 -23.91
N ASN A 124 -15.56 26.82 -23.26
CA ASN A 124 -14.36 27.13 -22.49
C ASN A 124 -14.38 26.34 -21.19
N SER A 125 -13.25 25.77 -20.79
CA SER A 125 -13.13 25.16 -19.46
C SER A 125 -13.39 26.22 -18.38
N VAL A 126 -14.13 25.88 -17.33
CA VAL A 126 -14.35 26.75 -16.18
C VAL A 126 -13.09 26.82 -15.33
N THR A 127 -12.70 28.02 -14.92
CA THR A 127 -11.56 28.19 -14.00
C THR A 127 -12.01 28.12 -12.54
N THR A 128 -11.09 27.80 -11.62
CA THR A 128 -11.37 27.75 -10.18
C THR A 128 -12.05 29.02 -9.67
N ALA A 129 -11.56 30.21 -10.05
CA ALA A 129 -12.20 31.47 -9.64
C ALA A 129 -13.61 31.65 -10.24
N GLN A 130 -13.86 31.15 -11.45
CA GLN A 130 -15.19 31.23 -12.08
C GLN A 130 -16.19 30.30 -11.41
N ALA A 131 -15.79 29.05 -11.15
CA ALA A 131 -16.64 28.07 -10.46
C ALA A 131 -16.93 28.54 -9.03
N ALA A 132 -15.90 28.96 -8.29
CA ALA A 132 -16.06 29.49 -6.94
C ALA A 132 -16.98 30.69 -6.88
N LEU A 133 -16.93 31.61 -7.85
CA LEU A 133 -17.86 32.75 -7.89
C LEU A 133 -19.32 32.27 -8.04
N MET A 134 -19.58 31.28 -8.88
CA MET A 134 -20.92 30.71 -9.03
C MET A 134 -21.41 30.06 -7.74
N MET A 135 -20.57 29.29 -7.06
CA MET A 135 -20.84 28.67 -5.77
C MET A 135 -21.10 29.73 -4.68
N MET A 136 -20.24 30.74 -4.58
CA MET A 136 -20.40 31.79 -3.57
C MET A 136 -21.66 32.63 -3.80
N LYS A 137 -22.09 32.80 -5.03
CA LYS A 137 -23.40 33.45 -5.30
C LYS A 137 -24.57 32.62 -4.81
N ALA A 138 -24.49 31.27 -4.92
CA ALA A 138 -25.48 30.38 -4.32
C ALA A 138 -25.54 30.50 -2.78
N LEU A 139 -24.40 30.74 -2.13
CA LEU A 139 -24.32 31.00 -0.70
C LEU A 139 -24.83 32.40 -0.26
N GLY A 140 -25.05 33.32 -1.21
CA GLY A 140 -25.52 34.68 -0.93
C GLY A 140 -24.46 35.77 -0.98
N TYR A 141 -23.20 35.42 -1.29
CA TYR A 141 -22.12 36.38 -1.54
C TYR A 141 -22.23 37.05 -2.93
N PHE A 142 -21.50 38.12 -3.15
CA PHE A 142 -21.35 38.82 -4.44
C PHE A 142 -22.67 39.20 -5.12
N GLN A 143 -23.64 39.63 -4.30
CA GLN A 143 -24.94 40.09 -4.80
C GLN A 143 -24.91 41.54 -5.34
N LEU A 144 -23.89 42.31 -4.96
CA LEU A 144 -23.76 43.72 -5.32
C LEU A 144 -22.50 43.96 -6.15
N SER A 145 -22.58 44.86 -7.14
CA SER A 145 -21.46 45.17 -8.05
C SER A 145 -20.19 45.64 -7.31
N LYS A 146 -20.33 46.29 -6.15
CA LYS A 146 -19.20 46.72 -5.33
C LYS A 146 -18.42 45.58 -4.67
N ASP A 147 -19.04 44.38 -4.50
CA ASP A 147 -18.44 43.23 -3.84
C ASP A 147 -17.24 42.69 -4.64
N PHE A 148 -17.21 42.98 -5.94
CA PHE A 148 -16.12 42.54 -6.83
C PHE A 148 -14.85 43.39 -6.71
N GLY A 149 -14.91 44.56 -6.06
CA GLY A 149 -13.76 45.44 -5.94
C GLY A 149 -13.18 45.88 -7.31
N SER A 150 -11.88 46.00 -7.40
CA SER A 150 -11.16 46.31 -8.66
C SER A 150 -10.86 45.04 -9.50
N ASP A 151 -10.83 43.88 -8.86
CA ASP A 151 -10.56 42.58 -9.50
C ASP A 151 -11.44 41.49 -8.87
N TRP A 152 -12.39 41.02 -9.66
CA TRP A 152 -13.36 40.03 -9.21
C TRP A 152 -12.73 38.70 -8.85
N GLN A 153 -11.64 38.28 -9.54
CA GLN A 153 -10.96 37.01 -9.24
C GLN A 153 -10.30 37.07 -7.87
N VAL A 154 -9.59 38.16 -7.60
CA VAL A 154 -8.95 38.37 -6.28
C VAL A 154 -10.01 38.43 -5.17
N ALA A 155 -11.11 39.15 -5.41
CA ALA A 155 -12.22 39.25 -4.45
C ALA A 155 -12.82 37.87 -4.15
N THR A 156 -13.07 37.08 -5.18
CA THR A 156 -13.64 35.72 -5.07
C THR A 156 -12.71 34.80 -4.27
N VAL A 157 -11.43 34.72 -4.67
CA VAL A 157 -10.46 33.84 -4.00
C VAL A 157 -10.27 34.26 -2.54
N LYS A 158 -10.13 35.57 -2.27
CA LYS A 158 -9.98 36.09 -0.90
C LYS A 158 -11.18 35.74 0.00
N GLN A 159 -12.39 35.82 -0.54
CA GLN A 159 -13.60 35.51 0.24
C GLN A 159 -13.79 34.00 0.37
N GLY A 160 -13.52 33.21 -0.68
CA GLY A 160 -13.60 31.78 -0.65
C GLY A 160 -12.62 31.14 0.34
N SER A 161 -11.38 31.66 0.38
CA SER A 161 -10.40 31.20 1.39
C SER A 161 -10.76 31.51 2.85
N LYS A 162 -11.69 32.43 3.12
CA LYS A 162 -12.14 32.72 4.48
C LYS A 162 -13.20 31.73 5.01
N ILE A 163 -13.81 31.01 4.11
CA ILE A 163 -14.88 30.07 4.41
C ILE A 163 -14.48 28.65 4.01
N ASP A 164 -13.17 28.43 3.87
CA ASP A 164 -12.55 27.15 3.55
C ASP A 164 -13.11 26.47 2.27
N LEU A 165 -13.62 27.29 1.34
CA LEU A 165 -14.26 26.84 0.11
C LEU A 165 -13.32 26.02 -0.81
N PHE A 166 -12.00 26.20 -0.64
CA PHE A 166 -10.97 25.55 -1.47
C PHE A 166 -10.28 24.38 -0.78
N ASP A 167 -10.78 23.91 0.33
CA ASP A 167 -10.22 22.74 1.00
C ASP A 167 -10.25 21.52 0.08
N GLY A 168 -9.13 20.77 0.05
CA GLY A 168 -8.95 19.62 -0.86
C GLY A 168 -8.71 20.00 -2.33
N ILE A 169 -8.62 21.30 -2.70
CA ILE A 169 -8.42 21.75 -4.07
C ILE A 169 -7.03 22.38 -4.25
N VAL A 170 -6.22 21.76 -5.10
CA VAL A 170 -4.84 22.23 -5.38
C VAL A 170 -4.80 23.19 -6.57
N ALA A 171 -5.85 23.27 -7.38
CA ALA A 171 -5.91 24.06 -8.59
C ALA A 171 -5.82 25.58 -8.32
N GLY A 172 -4.91 26.27 -9.01
CA GLY A 172 -4.76 27.74 -8.92
C GLY A 172 -5.97 28.49 -9.49
N ALA A 173 -6.18 29.74 -9.07
CA ALA A 173 -7.37 30.55 -9.41
C ALA A 173 -7.72 30.62 -10.91
N SER A 174 -6.72 30.61 -11.79
CA SER A 174 -6.88 30.65 -13.25
C SER A 174 -6.76 29.29 -13.94
N THR A 175 -6.59 28.22 -13.17
CA THR A 175 -6.50 26.84 -13.68
C THR A 175 -7.90 26.33 -14.04
N ALA A 176 -7.98 25.59 -15.14
CA ALA A 176 -9.21 24.88 -15.52
C ALA A 176 -9.47 23.74 -14.53
N MET A 177 -10.70 23.64 -14.04
CA MET A 177 -11.07 22.60 -13.07
C MET A 177 -11.44 21.29 -13.75
N THR A 178 -11.02 20.21 -13.15
CA THR A 178 -11.43 18.85 -13.47
C THR A 178 -12.83 18.55 -12.86
N ARG A 179 -13.44 17.43 -13.22
CA ARG A 179 -14.70 16.98 -12.58
C ARG A 179 -14.46 16.64 -11.10
N ASN A 180 -13.29 16.10 -10.77
CA ASN A 180 -12.88 15.84 -9.41
C ASN A 180 -12.81 17.12 -8.57
N ASP A 181 -12.14 18.16 -9.08
CA ASP A 181 -12.07 19.46 -8.39
C ASP A 181 -13.45 20.14 -8.24
N VAL A 182 -14.31 20.02 -9.28
CA VAL A 182 -15.67 20.59 -9.22
C VAL A 182 -16.53 19.85 -8.19
N ALA A 183 -16.37 18.52 -8.07
CA ALA A 183 -17.06 17.75 -7.05
C ALA A 183 -16.68 18.24 -5.65
N GLN A 184 -15.37 18.35 -5.35
CA GLN A 184 -14.92 18.84 -4.06
C GLN A 184 -15.40 20.26 -3.77
N LEU A 185 -15.27 21.17 -4.73
CA LEU A 185 -15.76 22.55 -4.57
C LEU A 185 -17.27 22.60 -4.26
N THR A 186 -18.04 21.69 -4.89
CA THR A 186 -19.50 21.61 -4.69
C THR A 186 -19.84 21.08 -3.32
N LEU A 187 -19.09 20.05 -2.82
CA LEU A 187 -19.27 19.54 -1.46
C LEU A 187 -18.93 20.61 -0.41
N ASN A 188 -17.78 21.29 -0.55
CA ASN A 188 -17.41 22.40 0.36
C ASN A 188 -18.48 23.51 0.36
N THR A 189 -19.13 23.73 -0.80
CA THR A 189 -20.24 24.70 -0.89
C THR A 189 -21.48 24.20 -0.14
N LEU A 190 -21.81 22.91 -0.23
CA LEU A 190 -22.93 22.32 0.53
C LEU A 190 -22.75 22.47 2.04
N GLU A 191 -21.52 22.30 2.55
CA GLU A 191 -21.16 22.44 3.94
C GLU A 191 -21.00 23.90 4.40
N SER A 192 -20.89 24.85 3.46
CA SER A 192 -20.69 26.26 3.78
C SER A 192 -21.97 26.94 4.31
N THR A 193 -21.78 27.80 5.31
CA THR A 193 -22.85 28.64 5.84
C THR A 193 -23.35 29.66 4.80
N MET A 194 -24.65 29.72 4.61
CA MET A 194 -25.30 30.74 3.76
C MET A 194 -25.27 32.11 4.45
N VAL A 195 -25.20 33.15 3.66
CA VAL A 195 -25.19 34.52 4.18
C VAL A 195 -26.29 35.40 3.58
N LYS A 196 -26.52 36.49 4.21
CA LYS A 196 -27.32 37.63 3.71
C LYS A 196 -26.54 38.92 3.91
N THR A 197 -26.83 39.94 3.10
CA THR A 197 -26.29 41.27 3.37
C THR A 197 -27.00 41.95 4.54
N ASP A 198 -26.28 42.68 5.37
CA ASP A 198 -26.82 43.35 6.58
C ASP A 198 -27.79 44.50 6.27
N GLY A 199 -28.00 44.82 5.00
CA GLY A 199 -28.91 45.86 4.55
C GLY A 199 -28.55 47.31 4.98
N THR A 200 -27.39 47.49 5.65
CA THR A 200 -26.95 48.82 6.18
C THR A 200 -26.12 49.62 5.15
N ASN A 201 -26.36 49.42 3.90
CA ASN A 201 -25.70 50.20 2.86
C ASN A 201 -26.25 51.64 2.86
N THR A 202 -25.58 52.55 3.54
CA THR A 202 -25.89 53.95 3.42
C THR A 202 -25.32 54.51 2.13
N THR A 203 -26.13 54.55 1.13
CA THR A 203 -25.82 55.32 -0.10
C THR A 203 -26.00 56.81 0.22
N ILE A 204 -24.91 57.52 0.32
CA ILE A 204 -24.95 59.00 0.49
C ILE A 204 -24.99 59.61 -0.91
N THR A 205 -26.12 60.21 -1.27
CA THR A 205 -26.21 60.97 -2.50
C THR A 205 -25.82 62.42 -2.20
N LEU A 206 -24.70 62.90 -2.72
CA LEU A 206 -24.25 64.26 -2.63
C LEU A 206 -25.03 65.16 -3.61
N PRO A 207 -25.12 66.47 -3.32
CA PRO A 207 -25.67 67.44 -4.24
C PRO A 207 -24.89 67.38 -5.56
N GLY A 208 -25.57 67.09 -6.66
CA GLY A 208 -24.98 66.81 -8.01
C GLY A 208 -25.15 65.44 -8.54
N GLY A 209 -25.83 64.53 -7.82
CA GLY A 209 -26.14 63.14 -8.23
C GLY A 209 -24.98 62.16 -8.09
N ILE A 210 -23.94 62.54 -7.35
CA ILE A 210 -22.84 61.63 -7.04
C ILE A 210 -23.26 60.74 -5.83
N THR A 211 -23.37 59.44 -6.06
CA THR A 211 -23.63 58.47 -5.01
C THR A 211 -22.32 57.90 -4.47
N ILE A 212 -22.11 58.01 -3.17
CA ILE A 212 -20.99 57.36 -2.47
C ILE A 212 -21.58 56.22 -1.65
N ASP A 213 -21.28 55.00 -2.01
CA ASP A 213 -21.52 53.83 -1.19
C ASP A 213 -20.43 53.76 -0.11
N SER A 214 -20.84 53.83 1.14
CA SER A 214 -19.92 53.84 2.27
C SER A 214 -19.64 52.42 2.77
N GLY A 215 -18.46 51.92 2.44
CA GLY A 215 -17.90 50.74 3.08
C GLY A 215 -18.05 49.41 2.31
N ASP A 216 -17.29 48.43 2.75
CA ASP A 216 -17.36 47.04 2.27
C ASP A 216 -18.72 46.45 2.65
N THR A 217 -19.26 45.57 1.77
CA THR A 217 -20.46 44.78 2.08
C THR A 217 -20.20 43.94 3.31
N LYS A 218 -21.08 44.04 4.30
CA LYS A 218 -21.07 43.12 5.43
C LYS A 218 -22.01 41.97 5.17
N TYR A 219 -21.52 40.81 5.43
CA TYR A 219 -22.28 39.59 5.38
C TYR A 219 -22.62 39.15 6.79
N GLU A 220 -23.86 38.70 7.00
CA GLU A 220 -24.33 38.09 8.24
C GLU A 220 -24.73 36.66 7.91
N ASP A 221 -24.35 35.71 8.78
CA ASP A 221 -24.75 34.34 8.64
C ASP A 221 -26.28 34.21 8.67
N ARG A 222 -26.84 33.41 7.78
CA ARG A 222 -28.24 32.99 7.88
C ARG A 222 -28.35 32.00 9.02
N THR A 223 -29.42 32.13 9.80
CA THR A 223 -29.67 31.27 10.98
C THR A 223 -30.98 30.51 10.81
N THR A 224 -31.01 29.32 11.40
CA THR A 224 -32.20 28.49 11.49
C THR A 224 -32.34 27.93 12.89
N SER A 225 -33.56 27.61 13.29
CA SER A 225 -33.83 26.85 14.52
C SER A 225 -34.35 25.44 14.20
N LYS A 226 -34.37 25.09 12.92
CA LYS A 226 -35.01 23.83 12.44
C LYS A 226 -34.00 22.70 12.27
N TYR A 227 -32.78 23.02 11.86
CA TYR A 227 -31.74 22.07 11.58
C TYR A 227 -30.54 22.38 12.47
N ASP A 228 -29.97 21.35 13.09
CA ASP A 228 -28.83 21.46 13.97
C ASP A 228 -27.96 20.25 13.62
N TYR A 229 -27.10 20.41 12.61
CA TYR A 229 -26.12 19.42 12.27
C TYR A 229 -24.80 19.80 12.89
N ASN A 230 -23.89 18.91 13.02
CA ASN A 230 -22.47 18.96 13.34
C ASN A 230 -21.76 20.32 13.19
N ASP A 231 -22.43 21.38 13.52
CA ASP A 231 -21.88 22.68 13.33
C ASP A 231 -21.39 23.25 14.66
N SER A 232 -20.09 23.54 14.71
CA SER A 232 -19.48 24.29 15.80
C SER A 232 -20.08 25.69 15.99
N LYS A 233 -20.91 26.15 15.04
CA LYS A 233 -21.62 27.42 15.08
C LYS A 233 -23.14 27.18 15.23
N GLU A 234 -23.57 26.99 16.44
CA GLU A 234 -24.99 26.84 16.76
C GLU A 234 -25.89 27.84 16.01
N ASN A 235 -26.93 27.30 15.34
CA ASN A 235 -27.97 28.04 14.63
C ASN A 235 -27.59 28.66 13.28
N THR A 236 -26.44 28.42 12.69
CA THR A 236 -26.15 28.81 11.30
C THR A 236 -26.86 27.87 10.30
N LEU A 237 -27.15 28.34 9.10
CA LEU A 237 -27.81 27.58 8.04
C LEU A 237 -26.82 27.26 6.94
N GLN A 238 -26.48 26.00 6.80
CA GLN A 238 -25.66 25.52 5.70
C GLN A 238 -26.48 25.38 4.41
N LEU A 239 -25.83 25.32 3.24
CA LEU A 239 -26.51 25.16 1.95
C LEU A 239 -27.20 23.80 1.87
N CYS A 240 -26.55 22.71 2.31
CA CYS A 240 -27.13 21.35 2.32
C CYS A 240 -28.43 21.32 3.14
N GLU A 241 -28.45 21.94 4.31
CA GLU A 241 -29.65 22.06 5.16
C GLU A 241 -30.78 22.85 4.46
N ASN A 242 -30.41 23.92 3.74
CA ASN A 242 -31.39 24.74 3.02
C ASN A 242 -32.01 23.99 1.84
N LEU A 243 -31.21 23.13 1.15
CA LEU A 243 -31.67 22.42 -0.05
C LEU A 243 -32.39 21.11 0.30
N TYR A 244 -31.82 20.31 1.17
CA TYR A 244 -32.24 18.94 1.44
C TYR A 244 -32.89 18.76 2.82
N GLY A 245 -32.73 19.71 3.71
CA GLY A 245 -33.33 19.64 5.03
C GLY A 245 -32.77 18.47 5.84
N ASP A 246 -33.68 17.60 6.30
CA ASP A 246 -33.30 16.41 7.07
C ASP A 246 -32.94 15.20 6.17
N ASP A 247 -33.10 15.32 4.87
CA ASP A 247 -32.84 14.19 3.95
C ASP A 247 -31.36 13.99 3.68
N LEU A 248 -30.53 15.03 3.66
CA LEU A 248 -29.05 14.93 3.56
C LEU A 248 -28.41 15.38 4.87
N LYS A 249 -27.66 14.48 5.49
CA LYS A 249 -27.03 14.71 6.80
C LYS A 249 -25.60 14.19 6.81
N LYS A 250 -24.73 14.94 7.49
CA LYS A 250 -23.38 14.51 7.92
C LYS A 250 -23.39 14.30 9.43
N THR A 251 -23.12 13.10 9.90
CA THR A 251 -23.15 12.78 11.34
C THR A 251 -21.81 12.18 11.76
N ASP A 252 -21.41 12.49 12.99
CA ASP A 252 -20.28 11.85 13.65
C ASP A 252 -20.61 10.36 13.88
N LYS A 253 -20.11 9.51 12.99
CA LYS A 253 -20.36 8.07 13.00
C LYS A 253 -19.18 7.39 12.35
N ALA A 254 -18.57 6.44 13.04
CA ALA A 254 -17.54 5.61 12.50
C ALA A 254 -18.07 4.76 11.32
N ASP A 255 -17.14 4.34 10.45
CA ASP A 255 -17.45 3.38 9.39
C ASP A 255 -17.69 1.96 9.95
N GLU A 256 -17.93 1.02 9.05
CA GLU A 256 -18.16 -0.39 9.38
C GLU A 256 -16.91 -1.06 10.00
N PHE A 257 -15.70 -0.54 9.76
CA PHE A 257 -14.45 -1.01 10.37
C PHE A 257 -14.15 -0.36 11.72
N GLY A 258 -14.93 0.64 12.13
CA GLY A 258 -14.70 1.40 13.37
C GLY A 258 -13.74 2.56 13.20
N ARG A 259 -13.40 2.96 11.96
CA ARG A 259 -12.60 4.18 11.72
C ARG A 259 -13.42 5.39 12.12
N PRO A 260 -12.89 6.27 13.00
CA PRO A 260 -13.58 7.51 13.32
C PRO A 260 -13.73 8.40 12.08
N GLY A 261 -14.83 9.15 12.05
CA GLY A 261 -15.12 10.03 10.93
C GLY A 261 -16.57 10.48 10.90
N ASN A 262 -17.01 10.92 9.73
CA ASN A 262 -18.36 11.39 9.49
C ASN A 262 -19.02 10.60 8.38
N THR A 263 -20.23 10.15 8.62
CA THR A 263 -21.05 9.47 7.62
C THR A 263 -22.10 10.41 7.06
N TRP A 264 -22.15 10.51 5.74
CA TRP A 264 -23.24 11.15 5.02
C TRP A 264 -24.38 10.17 4.81
N THR A 265 -25.59 10.61 5.13
CA THR A 265 -26.82 9.87 4.86
C THR A 265 -27.71 10.70 3.94
N TYR A 266 -28.32 10.06 2.94
CA TYR A 266 -29.34 10.65 2.09
C TYR A 266 -30.60 9.80 2.09
N GLU A 267 -31.77 10.39 2.42
CA GLU A 267 -33.05 9.69 2.57
C GLU A 267 -33.01 8.49 3.55
N LYS A 268 -32.02 8.47 4.46
CA LYS A 268 -31.70 7.50 5.52
C LYS A 268 -30.67 6.41 5.12
N ASP A 269 -30.26 6.37 3.87
CA ASP A 269 -29.21 5.44 3.44
C ASP A 269 -27.82 6.10 3.63
N ASP A 270 -26.84 5.35 4.10
CA ASP A 270 -25.47 5.79 4.18
C ASP A 270 -24.93 5.89 2.73
N VAL A 271 -24.44 7.06 2.33
CA VAL A 271 -24.05 7.32 0.94
C VAL A 271 -22.56 7.64 0.77
N ALA A 272 -21.92 8.15 1.82
CA ALA A 272 -20.48 8.40 1.82
C ALA A 272 -19.94 8.44 3.25
N PHE A 273 -18.67 8.11 3.38
CA PHE A 273 -17.92 8.19 4.64
C PHE A 273 -16.68 9.06 4.46
N ALA A 274 -16.52 10.05 5.33
CA ALA A 274 -15.33 10.87 5.45
C ALA A 274 -14.53 10.41 6.67
N SER A 275 -13.50 9.59 6.46
CA SER A 275 -12.64 9.13 7.53
C SER A 275 -11.81 10.27 8.10
N GLU A 276 -11.62 10.29 9.42
CA GLU A 276 -10.52 11.02 10.01
C GLU A 276 -9.20 10.43 9.50
N LYS A 277 -8.17 11.26 9.42
CA LYS A 277 -6.86 10.77 9.01
C LYS A 277 -6.19 10.07 10.18
N PRO A 278 -5.71 8.82 10.00
CA PRO A 278 -4.91 8.18 11.04
C PRO A 278 -3.61 8.99 11.25
N VAL A 279 -3.19 9.12 12.49
CA VAL A 279 -1.89 9.73 12.84
C VAL A 279 -0.73 8.80 12.50
N ALA A 280 -1.00 7.50 12.41
CA ALA A 280 -0.06 6.48 11.95
C ALA A 280 -0.80 5.27 11.37
N THR A 281 -0.18 4.62 10.37
CA THR A 281 -0.65 3.35 9.80
C THR A 281 0.53 2.41 9.70
N TYR A 282 0.33 1.16 10.07
CA TYR A 282 1.34 0.11 10.06
C TYR A 282 0.84 -1.09 9.27
N ALA A 283 1.72 -1.68 8.46
CA ALA A 283 1.55 -3.07 8.06
C ALA A 283 1.80 -3.95 9.29
N GLY A 284 1.03 -5.02 9.48
CA GLY A 284 0.98 -5.76 10.75
C GLY A 284 2.34 -6.05 11.38
N ALA A 285 3.30 -6.54 10.60
CA ALA A 285 4.65 -6.86 11.08
C ALA A 285 5.45 -5.66 11.59
N ASP A 286 5.13 -4.45 11.15
CA ASP A 286 5.83 -3.22 11.54
C ASP A 286 5.32 -2.63 12.86
N PHE A 287 4.23 -3.18 13.42
CA PHE A 287 3.66 -2.73 14.69
C PHE A 287 4.27 -3.50 15.86
N ASP A 288 5.48 -3.15 16.21
CA ASP A 288 6.26 -3.79 17.26
C ASP A 288 6.29 -3.01 18.58
N LYS A 289 7.11 -3.47 19.52
CA LYS A 289 7.29 -2.85 20.83
C LYS A 289 7.90 -1.45 20.75
N ASP A 290 8.80 -1.22 19.79
CA ASP A 290 9.49 0.08 19.63
C ASP A 290 8.50 1.12 19.10
N VAL A 291 7.61 0.73 18.17
CA VAL A 291 6.50 1.56 17.70
C VAL A 291 5.57 1.95 18.84
N VAL A 292 5.26 1.02 19.74
CA VAL A 292 4.42 1.32 20.92
C VAL A 292 5.12 2.28 21.88
N GLU A 293 6.45 2.20 22.04
CA GLU A 293 7.23 3.15 22.84
C GLU A 293 7.23 4.53 22.17
N ASP A 294 7.50 4.63 20.87
CA ASP A 294 7.47 5.88 20.11
C ASP A 294 6.07 6.55 20.15
N LEU A 295 5.00 5.77 19.99
CA LEU A 295 3.64 6.29 20.11
C LEU A 295 3.31 6.82 21.52
N ASN A 296 3.83 6.18 22.57
CA ASN A 296 3.65 6.68 23.95
C ASN A 296 4.50 7.92 24.26
N ASP A 297 5.58 8.17 23.54
CA ASP A 297 6.38 9.39 23.67
C ASP A 297 5.71 10.60 22.99
N ASP A 298 5.06 10.37 21.84
CA ASP A 298 4.45 11.44 21.04
C ASP A 298 2.97 11.68 21.40
N TYR A 299 2.25 10.65 21.88
CA TYR A 299 0.82 10.67 22.16
C TYR A 299 0.50 10.17 23.56
N THR A 300 -0.71 10.46 24.04
CA THR A 300 -1.25 9.88 25.27
C THR A 300 -2.39 8.92 24.96
N GLY A 301 -2.74 8.05 25.90
CA GLY A 301 -3.98 7.25 25.82
C GLY A 301 -3.87 5.92 25.07
N LEU A 302 -2.75 5.56 24.46
CA LEU A 302 -2.59 4.32 23.68
C LEU A 302 -3.10 3.08 24.43
N SER A 303 -2.72 2.88 25.67
CA SER A 303 -3.14 1.71 26.49
C SER A 303 -4.64 1.67 26.82
N SER A 304 -5.38 2.75 26.56
CA SER A 304 -6.81 2.89 26.84
C SER A 304 -7.63 3.16 25.59
N ALA A 305 -7.01 3.15 24.42
CA ALA A 305 -7.68 3.31 23.15
C ALA A 305 -8.65 2.15 22.90
N ALA A 306 -9.74 2.43 22.17
CA ALA A 306 -10.63 1.40 21.71
C ALA A 306 -9.94 0.63 20.58
N ILE A 307 -9.94 -0.71 20.63
CA ILE A 307 -9.43 -1.55 19.57
C ILE A 307 -10.62 -2.10 18.79
N HIS A 308 -10.70 -1.73 17.52
CA HIS A 308 -11.68 -2.22 16.56
C HIS A 308 -11.00 -3.25 15.66
N TYR A 309 -11.55 -4.44 15.57
CA TYR A 309 -11.03 -5.54 14.78
C TYR A 309 -12.09 -5.96 13.77
N ASN A 310 -11.84 -5.72 12.49
CA ASN A 310 -12.83 -5.85 11.42
C ASN A 310 -14.21 -5.33 11.83
N GLY A 311 -14.26 -4.11 12.39
CA GLY A 311 -15.51 -3.44 12.78
C GLY A 311 -16.14 -3.91 14.09
N GLY A 312 -15.61 -4.94 14.73
CA GLY A 312 -16.09 -5.43 16.01
C GLY A 312 -15.13 -5.13 17.16
N THR A 313 -15.57 -5.42 18.37
CA THR A 313 -14.71 -5.44 19.56
C THR A 313 -14.39 -6.88 19.93
N ASP A 314 -13.18 -7.34 19.61
CA ASP A 314 -12.69 -8.62 20.11
C ASP A 314 -11.97 -8.40 21.44
N ALA A 315 -12.58 -8.88 22.55
CA ALA A 315 -11.98 -8.75 23.88
C ALA A 315 -10.65 -9.53 24.02
N THR A 316 -10.33 -10.38 23.06
CA THR A 316 -9.07 -11.13 23.02
C THR A 316 -7.98 -10.37 22.27
N MET A 317 -8.34 -9.39 21.42
CA MET A 317 -7.38 -8.52 20.75
C MET A 317 -6.86 -7.47 21.73
N THR A 318 -5.60 -7.50 22.01
CA THR A 318 -4.93 -6.61 22.96
C THR A 318 -3.71 -5.97 22.30
N LEU A 319 -3.23 -4.86 22.87
CA LEU A 319 -2.04 -4.19 22.40
C LEU A 319 -0.82 -5.14 22.35
N ASP A 320 -0.68 -6.02 23.34
CA ASP A 320 0.40 -7.02 23.40
C ASP A 320 0.33 -8.06 22.27
N LYS A 321 -0.88 -8.37 21.78
CA LYS A 321 -1.04 -9.26 20.62
C LYS A 321 -0.71 -8.54 19.31
N LEU A 322 -1.06 -7.27 19.19
CA LEU A 322 -0.77 -6.46 17.99
C LEU A 322 0.73 -6.24 17.78
N GLN A 323 1.52 -6.27 18.86
CA GLN A 323 2.99 -6.20 18.79
C GLN A 323 3.65 -7.49 18.28
N LYS A 324 2.90 -8.56 18.17
CA LYS A 324 3.37 -9.83 17.59
C LYS A 324 2.92 -9.85 16.15
N SER A 325 3.81 -9.42 15.34
CA SER A 325 3.80 -9.39 13.89
C SER A 325 2.75 -10.26 13.20
N ILE A 326 1.85 -9.64 12.45
CA ILE A 326 0.91 -10.34 11.58
C ILE A 326 0.99 -9.69 10.19
N ASN A 327 1.78 -10.29 9.32
CA ASN A 327 1.90 -9.84 7.94
C ASN A 327 0.52 -9.82 7.25
N GLY A 328 0.28 -8.82 6.43
CA GLY A 328 -0.98 -8.66 5.70
C GLY A 328 -2.07 -7.91 6.44
N TYR A 329 -1.99 -7.77 7.78
CA TYR A 329 -2.90 -6.91 8.54
C TYR A 329 -2.56 -5.42 8.34
N THR A 330 -3.55 -4.57 8.50
CA THR A 330 -3.37 -3.12 8.58
C THR A 330 -3.77 -2.63 9.97
N ILE A 331 -2.94 -1.79 10.57
CA ILE A 331 -3.20 -1.18 11.89
C ILE A 331 -3.17 0.33 11.73
N GLU A 332 -4.30 0.98 11.93
CA GLU A 332 -4.48 2.42 11.83
C GLU A 332 -4.66 3.01 13.24
N ILE A 333 -3.94 4.06 13.54
CA ILE A 333 -3.96 4.75 14.85
C ILE A 333 -4.63 6.11 14.68
N PHE A 334 -5.64 6.38 15.47
CA PHE A 334 -6.37 7.66 15.45
C PHE A 334 -6.18 8.39 16.78
N ALA A 335 -5.98 9.71 16.70
CA ALA A 335 -5.83 10.57 17.86
C ALA A 335 -6.67 11.83 17.68
N ASN A 336 -7.21 12.35 18.80
CA ASN A 336 -7.94 13.60 18.79
C ASN A 336 -7.01 14.83 18.83
N ASP A 337 -7.59 16.04 18.80
CA ASP A 337 -6.87 17.33 18.80
C ASP A 337 -6.00 17.59 20.04
N ASP A 338 -6.16 16.79 21.10
CA ASP A 338 -5.36 16.86 22.33
C ASP A 338 -4.17 15.88 22.33
N ASP A 339 -3.77 15.35 21.16
CA ASP A 339 -2.73 14.32 20.97
C ASP A 339 -3.01 13.06 21.82
N LYS A 340 -4.28 12.71 22.00
CA LYS A 340 -4.68 11.51 22.70
C LYS A 340 -5.16 10.47 21.70
N ILE A 341 -4.53 9.30 21.67
CA ILE A 341 -4.99 8.16 20.90
C ILE A 341 -6.32 7.69 21.46
N THR A 342 -7.33 7.65 20.61
CA THR A 342 -8.71 7.26 20.92
C THR A 342 -9.05 5.90 20.39
N ASP A 343 -8.60 5.57 19.17
CA ASP A 343 -8.98 4.37 18.44
C ASP A 343 -7.78 3.73 17.74
N ILE A 344 -7.77 2.41 17.73
CA ILE A 344 -6.86 1.54 16.97
C ILE A 344 -7.76 0.66 16.11
N VAL A 345 -7.64 0.79 14.80
CA VAL A 345 -8.41 0.00 13.87
C VAL A 345 -7.52 -1.04 13.22
N VAL A 346 -7.88 -2.30 13.38
CA VAL A 346 -7.16 -3.46 12.88
C VAL A 346 -7.99 -4.11 11.80
N THR A 347 -7.42 -4.22 10.61
CA THR A 347 -8.07 -4.85 9.47
C THR A 347 -7.32 -6.13 9.10
N GLU A 348 -7.98 -7.27 9.29
CA GLU A 348 -7.53 -8.60 8.89
C GLU A 348 -8.15 -8.99 7.55
N PRO A 349 -7.35 -9.27 6.53
CA PRO A 349 -7.86 -9.72 5.25
C PRO A 349 -8.01 -11.25 5.20
N TYR A 350 -9.01 -11.71 4.45
CA TYR A 350 -9.18 -13.09 4.01
C TYR A 350 -9.14 -13.14 2.49
N VAL A 351 -8.83 -14.28 1.92
CA VAL A 351 -8.87 -14.51 0.46
C VAL A 351 -10.16 -15.22 0.12
N ALA A 352 -10.84 -14.79 -0.91
CA ALA A 352 -11.98 -15.48 -1.49
C ALA A 352 -11.70 -15.86 -2.94
N GLU A 353 -12.22 -17.02 -3.34
CA GLU A 353 -12.26 -17.50 -4.72
C GLU A 353 -13.73 -17.75 -5.09
N VAL A 354 -14.18 -17.25 -6.24
CA VAL A 354 -15.52 -17.55 -6.74
C VAL A 354 -15.55 -18.96 -7.32
N THR A 355 -16.21 -19.86 -6.62
CA THR A 355 -16.28 -21.28 -7.01
C THR A 355 -17.51 -21.63 -7.82
N ALA A 356 -18.56 -20.80 -7.79
CA ALA A 356 -19.72 -20.94 -8.65
C ALA A 356 -20.50 -19.63 -8.75
N VAL A 357 -21.07 -19.38 -9.92
CA VAL A 357 -22.09 -18.34 -10.18
C VAL A 357 -23.32 -19.05 -10.76
N ASN A 358 -24.38 -19.18 -9.99
CA ASN A 358 -25.58 -19.87 -10.42
C ASN A 358 -26.58 -18.89 -11.05
N THR A 359 -27.27 -19.34 -12.09
CA THR A 359 -28.26 -18.53 -12.80
C THR A 359 -29.60 -19.28 -12.94
N ASN A 360 -30.68 -18.55 -13.08
CA ASN A 360 -32.01 -19.08 -13.40
C ASN A 360 -32.17 -19.35 -14.90
N ASP A 361 -33.37 -19.85 -15.31
CA ASP A 361 -33.70 -20.15 -16.72
C ASP A 361 -33.70 -18.91 -17.65
N ASP A 362 -33.68 -17.71 -17.10
CA ASP A 362 -33.65 -16.41 -17.81
C ASP A 362 -32.23 -15.80 -17.81
N ASP A 363 -31.19 -16.56 -17.43
CA ASP A 363 -29.77 -16.16 -17.28
C ASP A 363 -29.55 -15.06 -16.23
N GLU A 364 -30.43 -14.89 -15.26
CA GLU A 364 -30.23 -13.98 -14.13
C GLU A 364 -29.53 -14.72 -12.98
N VAL A 365 -28.51 -14.09 -12.38
CA VAL A 365 -27.75 -14.65 -11.24
C VAL A 365 -28.67 -14.83 -10.04
N THR A 366 -28.66 -16.01 -9.46
CA THR A 366 -29.44 -16.37 -8.26
C THR A 366 -28.60 -16.43 -7.00
N ASP A 367 -27.36 -16.91 -7.13
CA ASP A 367 -26.42 -16.98 -6.03
C ASP A 367 -24.97 -17.02 -6.53
N VAL A 368 -24.06 -16.61 -5.67
CA VAL A 368 -22.59 -16.66 -5.86
C VAL A 368 -21.98 -17.44 -4.70
N THR A 369 -21.26 -18.51 -5.02
CA THR A 369 -20.55 -19.31 -4.02
C THR A 369 -19.08 -18.92 -3.96
N LEU A 370 -18.61 -18.58 -2.77
CA LEU A 370 -17.21 -18.29 -2.48
C LEU A 370 -16.57 -19.40 -1.65
N THR A 371 -15.35 -19.74 -1.94
CA THR A 371 -14.46 -20.42 -0.99
C THR A 371 -13.56 -19.39 -0.33
N ILE A 372 -13.54 -19.32 1.00
CA ILE A 372 -12.79 -18.33 1.76
C ILE A 372 -11.66 -19.00 2.51
N TYR A 373 -10.49 -18.40 2.44
CA TYR A 373 -9.25 -18.83 3.10
C TYR A 373 -8.71 -17.71 4.00
N GLU A 374 -8.02 -18.04 5.08
CA GLU A 374 -7.14 -17.06 5.74
C GLU A 374 -6.05 -16.64 4.75
N ALA A 375 -5.68 -15.35 4.72
CA ALA A 375 -4.61 -14.86 3.87
C ALA A 375 -3.31 -15.65 4.14
N GLY A 376 -2.67 -16.16 3.09
CA GLY A 376 -1.50 -17.03 3.20
C GLY A 376 -1.79 -18.50 3.58
N TYR A 377 -3.03 -18.85 3.87
CA TYR A 377 -3.43 -20.20 4.28
C TYR A 377 -3.09 -21.28 3.24
N TYR A 378 -3.35 -21.02 1.97
CA TYR A 378 -3.09 -21.98 0.89
C TYR A 378 -1.63 -22.44 0.82
N LEU A 379 -0.75 -21.65 1.40
CA LEU A 379 0.68 -21.90 1.44
C LEU A 379 1.08 -22.93 2.54
N ASN A 380 0.15 -23.36 3.38
CA ASN A 380 0.44 -24.15 4.60
C ASN A 380 -0.08 -25.59 4.60
N HIS A 381 -0.74 -26.08 3.55
CA HIS A 381 -1.33 -27.45 3.47
C HIS A 381 -2.14 -27.95 4.68
N SER A 382 -2.44 -27.15 5.69
CA SER A 382 -3.30 -27.55 6.77
C SER A 382 -4.77 -27.45 6.33
N ASN A 383 -5.61 -28.42 6.67
CA ASN A 383 -6.98 -28.61 6.18
C ASN A 383 -8.02 -27.62 6.74
N GLN A 384 -7.72 -26.35 6.86
CA GLN A 384 -8.65 -25.35 7.39
C GLN A 384 -9.00 -24.31 6.33
N TYR A 385 -9.82 -24.66 5.39
CA TYR A 385 -10.48 -23.68 4.51
C TYR A 385 -11.95 -23.61 4.91
N TYR A 386 -12.52 -22.45 4.73
CA TYR A 386 -13.93 -22.23 4.97
C TYR A 386 -14.67 -22.44 3.67
N THR A 387 -15.31 -23.58 3.50
CA THR A 387 -16.02 -23.96 2.27
C THR A 387 -17.39 -23.33 2.19
N ASN A 388 -17.75 -22.94 0.99
CA ASN A 388 -19.10 -22.62 0.53
C ASN A 388 -19.77 -21.46 1.25
N PHE A 389 -19.32 -20.28 0.93
CA PHE A 389 -19.99 -19.04 1.24
C PHE A 389 -21.01 -18.75 0.13
N ASP A 390 -22.27 -19.16 0.33
CA ASP A 390 -23.33 -18.92 -0.63
C ASP A 390 -23.97 -17.55 -0.34
N ILE A 391 -23.91 -16.67 -1.31
CA ILE A 391 -24.53 -15.34 -1.27
C ILE A 391 -25.75 -15.40 -2.18
N ASP A 392 -26.93 -15.42 -1.61
CA ASP A 392 -28.22 -15.38 -2.33
C ASP A 392 -28.53 -13.94 -2.73
N VAL A 393 -28.91 -13.75 -4.01
CA VAL A 393 -29.15 -12.41 -4.56
C VAL A 393 -30.38 -11.73 -3.95
N GLU A 394 -31.41 -12.50 -3.56
CA GLU A 394 -32.65 -11.96 -2.99
C GLU A 394 -32.57 -11.76 -1.46
N ASP A 395 -31.83 -12.66 -0.77
CA ASP A 395 -31.75 -12.64 0.69
C ASP A 395 -30.54 -11.86 1.22
N ASP A 396 -29.44 -11.76 0.41
CA ASP A 396 -28.15 -11.15 0.77
C ASP A 396 -27.79 -9.97 -0.15
N GLU A 397 -28.75 -9.09 -0.43
CA GLU A 397 -28.63 -7.98 -1.42
C GLU A 397 -27.34 -7.14 -1.20
N ASP A 398 -27.00 -6.83 0.06
CA ASP A 398 -25.81 -6.02 0.38
C ASP A 398 -24.50 -6.79 0.10
N ALA A 399 -24.41 -8.06 0.48
CA ALA A 399 -23.24 -8.88 0.21
C ALA A 399 -23.09 -9.16 -1.30
N TYR A 400 -24.21 -9.43 -1.99
CA TYR A 400 -24.18 -9.60 -3.44
C TYR A 400 -23.70 -8.34 -4.17
N ALA A 401 -24.10 -7.15 -3.71
CA ALA A 401 -23.64 -5.89 -4.30
C ALA A 401 -22.13 -5.73 -4.29
N LEU A 402 -21.43 -6.33 -3.31
CA LEU A 402 -19.97 -6.33 -3.23
C LEU A 402 -19.31 -7.28 -4.23
N VAL A 403 -19.92 -8.43 -4.50
CA VAL A 403 -19.29 -9.51 -5.27
C VAL A 403 -19.81 -9.66 -6.70
N LYS A 404 -20.85 -8.94 -7.09
CA LYS A 404 -21.55 -9.07 -8.39
C LYS A 404 -20.69 -8.85 -9.64
N ASN A 405 -19.52 -8.24 -9.50
CA ASN A 405 -18.62 -7.95 -10.61
C ASN A 405 -17.53 -9.00 -10.78
N TYR A 406 -17.45 -9.99 -9.87
CA TYR A 406 -16.50 -11.09 -9.96
C TYR A 406 -17.12 -12.27 -10.69
N GLU A 407 -16.32 -12.96 -11.46
CA GLU A 407 -16.71 -14.14 -12.26
C GLU A 407 -16.17 -15.41 -11.61
N GLU A 408 -16.60 -16.60 -12.09
CA GLU A 408 -16.07 -17.89 -11.64
C GLU A 408 -14.54 -17.94 -11.84
N ASP A 409 -13.79 -18.46 -10.86
CA ASP A 409 -12.34 -18.51 -10.75
C ASP A 409 -11.65 -17.17 -10.38
N ASP A 410 -12.41 -16.06 -10.18
CA ASP A 410 -11.81 -14.82 -9.68
C ASP A 410 -11.38 -14.95 -8.21
N VAL A 411 -10.19 -14.42 -7.92
CA VAL A 411 -9.60 -14.35 -6.57
C VAL A 411 -9.52 -12.90 -6.12
N PHE A 412 -9.98 -12.61 -4.89
CA PHE A 412 -9.98 -11.27 -4.31
C PHE A 412 -9.92 -11.33 -2.78
N MET A 413 -9.67 -10.18 -2.12
CA MET A 413 -9.72 -10.10 -0.66
C MET A 413 -11.13 -9.86 -0.16
N VAL A 414 -11.45 -10.47 0.95
CA VAL A 414 -12.70 -10.23 1.69
C VAL A 414 -12.37 -9.86 3.14
N PHE A 415 -13.23 -9.04 3.74
CA PHE A 415 -13.10 -8.61 5.13
C PHE A 415 -14.35 -9.04 5.88
N LEU A 416 -14.17 -9.83 6.92
CA LEU A 416 -15.25 -10.49 7.62
C LEU A 416 -15.39 -9.95 9.05
N LYS A 417 -16.62 -9.78 9.52
CA LYS A 417 -16.92 -9.38 10.91
C LYS A 417 -16.36 -10.41 11.91
N PRO A 418 -15.90 -9.96 13.09
CA PRO A 418 -15.40 -10.87 14.12
C PRO A 418 -16.49 -11.82 14.59
N GLY A 419 -16.06 -13.05 14.87
CA GLY A 419 -16.97 -14.11 15.34
C GLY A 419 -17.62 -14.90 14.21
N TRP A 420 -17.24 -14.63 12.99
CA TRP A 420 -17.54 -15.53 11.89
C TRP A 420 -16.90 -16.90 12.17
N ASP A 421 -17.68 -17.96 12.18
CA ASP A 421 -17.25 -19.31 12.58
C ASP A 421 -17.15 -20.28 11.38
N GLY A 422 -17.13 -19.72 10.15
CA GLY A 422 -17.14 -20.51 8.90
C GLY A 422 -18.53 -20.98 8.50
N THR A 423 -19.56 -20.64 9.24
CA THR A 423 -20.95 -20.88 8.86
C THR A 423 -21.63 -19.59 8.47
N LEU A 424 -22.29 -19.59 7.36
CA LEU A 424 -22.78 -18.42 6.65
C LEU A 424 -24.23 -18.06 6.94
N SER A 425 -24.77 -18.49 8.01
CA SER A 425 -26.17 -18.23 8.33
C SER A 425 -26.47 -16.77 8.74
N GLU A 426 -25.50 -15.86 8.67
CA GLU A 426 -25.72 -14.47 9.03
C GLU A 426 -25.24 -13.54 7.90
N ASN A 427 -26.19 -13.05 7.14
CA ASN A 427 -26.13 -12.21 5.95
C ASN A 427 -25.36 -10.89 6.06
N ASN A 428 -24.64 -10.66 7.13
CA ASN A 428 -23.87 -9.45 7.39
C ASN A 428 -22.41 -9.71 7.80
N ALA A 429 -21.88 -10.91 7.49
CA ALA A 429 -20.49 -11.22 7.82
C ALA A 429 -19.50 -10.50 6.91
N LEU A 430 -19.85 -10.30 5.63
CA LEU A 430 -19.00 -9.64 4.64
C LEU A 430 -19.08 -8.12 4.81
N LEU A 431 -17.95 -7.50 5.15
CA LEU A 431 -17.85 -6.04 5.33
C LEU A 431 -17.46 -5.32 4.06
N ALA A 432 -16.48 -5.87 3.34
CA ALA A 432 -15.90 -5.24 2.18
C ALA A 432 -15.14 -6.28 1.34
N VAL A 433 -14.81 -5.90 0.11
CA VAL A 433 -13.93 -6.64 -0.79
C VAL A 433 -12.82 -5.73 -1.30
N ALA A 434 -11.72 -6.33 -1.77
CA ALA A 434 -10.64 -5.60 -2.43
C ALA A 434 -10.00 -6.47 -3.49
N ASP A 435 -9.55 -5.85 -4.59
CA ASP A 435 -8.84 -6.56 -5.64
C ASP A 435 -7.45 -6.98 -5.16
N VAL A 436 -6.93 -8.05 -5.75
CA VAL A 436 -5.54 -8.50 -5.59
C VAL A 436 -4.79 -8.31 -6.89
N GLU A 437 -3.47 -8.16 -6.80
CA GLU A 437 -2.60 -8.08 -7.97
C GLU A 437 -2.15 -9.51 -8.36
N PRO A 438 -2.58 -10.05 -9.50
CA PRO A 438 -2.07 -11.34 -10.00
C PRO A 438 -0.67 -11.15 -10.59
N VAL A 439 0.26 -11.98 -10.17
CA VAL A 439 1.64 -12.03 -10.67
C VAL A 439 1.94 -13.44 -11.16
N ASP A 440 1.92 -13.63 -12.46
CA ASP A 440 2.32 -14.89 -13.06
C ASP A 440 3.83 -15.02 -13.04
N GLY A 441 4.36 -16.19 -12.65
CA GLY A 441 5.79 -16.37 -12.64
C GLY A 441 6.25 -17.69 -12.04
N LYS A 442 7.57 -17.85 -12.03
CA LYS A 442 8.24 -19.02 -11.50
C LYS A 442 9.04 -18.66 -10.25
N VAL A 443 8.96 -19.51 -9.24
CA VAL A 443 9.75 -19.36 -8.01
C VAL A 443 11.22 -19.64 -8.31
N THR A 444 12.06 -18.63 -8.17
CA THR A 444 13.51 -18.73 -8.37
C THR A 444 14.27 -18.94 -7.07
N SER A 445 13.69 -18.55 -5.95
CA SER A 445 14.16 -18.86 -4.60
C SER A 445 13.06 -18.61 -3.58
N SER A 446 13.13 -19.31 -2.45
CA SER A 446 12.22 -19.12 -1.32
C SER A 446 12.99 -19.23 0.00
N SER A 447 12.45 -18.65 1.06
CA SER A 447 12.91 -18.85 2.42
C SER A 447 11.75 -19.30 3.27
N ILE A 448 12.01 -20.30 4.06
CA ILE A 448 11.10 -20.76 5.08
C ILE A 448 11.77 -20.44 6.41
N ASP A 449 11.25 -19.42 7.07
CA ASP A 449 11.66 -19.03 8.41
C ASP A 449 10.41 -19.09 9.28
N ASN A 450 10.52 -19.49 10.53
CA ASN A 450 9.39 -19.78 11.42
C ASN A 450 8.37 -18.63 11.57
N TYR A 451 8.67 -17.42 11.08
CA TYR A 451 7.78 -16.26 11.19
C TYR A 451 7.85 -15.26 10.00
N ASN A 452 8.78 -15.44 9.04
CA ASN A 452 9.02 -14.46 7.97
C ASN A 452 9.36 -15.13 6.64
N GLY A 453 8.50 -16.04 6.17
CA GLY A 453 8.67 -16.67 4.87
C GLY A 453 8.56 -15.68 3.71
N TRP A 454 9.34 -15.91 2.65
CA TRP A 454 9.29 -15.12 1.44
C TRP A 454 9.57 -15.96 0.20
N VAL A 455 9.17 -15.45 -0.93
CA VAL A 455 9.39 -16.05 -2.25
C VAL A 455 9.95 -15.00 -3.21
N LYS A 456 10.85 -15.42 -4.13
CA LYS A 456 11.23 -14.62 -5.29
C LYS A 456 10.55 -15.19 -6.53
N ILE A 457 9.68 -14.38 -7.13
CA ILE A 457 8.97 -14.69 -8.38
C ILE A 457 9.68 -13.93 -9.48
N ASP A 458 10.32 -14.65 -10.41
CA ASP A 458 11.12 -14.09 -11.49
C ASP A 458 12.14 -13.02 -11.02
N GLY A 459 12.72 -13.26 -9.82
CA GLY A 459 13.74 -12.38 -9.21
C GLY A 459 13.19 -11.29 -8.29
N THR A 460 11.90 -10.99 -8.29
CA THR A 460 11.28 -10.04 -7.37
C THR A 460 10.88 -10.75 -6.07
N LYS A 461 11.31 -10.21 -4.92
CA LYS A 461 11.00 -10.75 -3.60
C LYS A 461 9.65 -10.27 -3.12
N TYR A 462 8.84 -11.20 -2.61
CA TYR A 462 7.59 -10.96 -1.87
C TYR A 462 7.61 -11.74 -0.57
N ASP A 463 7.21 -11.11 0.52
CA ASP A 463 7.02 -11.78 1.80
C ASP A 463 5.61 -12.41 1.83
N PHE A 464 5.41 -13.48 2.61
CA PHE A 464 4.10 -14.10 2.75
C PHE A 464 3.24 -13.35 3.75
N ALA A 465 1.94 -13.32 3.50
CA ALA A 465 0.97 -12.88 4.49
C ALA A 465 0.83 -13.93 5.60
N ASN A 466 0.53 -13.46 6.83
CA ASN A 466 0.29 -14.26 8.02
C ASN A 466 1.52 -15.03 8.58
N GLU A 467 1.39 -15.54 9.81
CA GLU A 467 2.40 -16.29 10.57
C GLU A 467 2.78 -17.65 9.97
N TYR A 468 2.17 -18.05 8.86
CA TYR A 468 2.37 -19.39 8.28
C TYR A 468 3.58 -19.42 7.37
N SER A 469 4.73 -19.47 7.97
CA SER A 469 6.04 -19.62 7.35
C SER A 469 6.31 -20.98 6.69
N GLN A 470 5.42 -21.91 6.77
CA GLN A 470 5.57 -23.23 6.13
C GLN A 470 4.93 -23.23 4.75
N ALA A 471 5.24 -22.21 3.97
CA ALA A 471 4.82 -22.15 2.60
C ALA A 471 5.46 -23.31 1.83
N THR A 472 4.64 -24.14 1.29
CA THR A 472 5.05 -25.24 0.41
C THR A 472 5.23 -24.80 -1.04
N VAL A 473 5.37 -23.52 -1.29
CA VAL A 473 5.72 -23.03 -2.63
C VAL A 473 7.21 -23.20 -2.82
N ALA A 474 7.58 -24.38 -3.25
CA ALA A 474 8.97 -24.77 -3.50
C ALA A 474 9.56 -23.96 -4.67
N THR A 475 10.87 -23.87 -4.67
CA THR A 475 11.62 -23.42 -5.84
C THR A 475 11.20 -24.25 -7.07
N ASP A 476 11.07 -23.63 -8.22
CA ASP A 476 10.52 -24.17 -9.46
C ASP A 476 8.98 -24.30 -9.53
N SER A 477 8.22 -24.00 -8.48
CA SER A 477 6.77 -23.81 -8.58
C SER A 477 6.45 -22.71 -9.60
N GLU A 478 5.44 -22.93 -10.43
CA GLU A 478 5.01 -22.01 -11.49
C GLU A 478 3.50 -21.83 -11.43
N GLY A 479 3.04 -20.59 -11.47
CA GLY A 479 1.62 -20.26 -11.42
C GLY A 479 1.38 -18.79 -11.19
N THR A 480 0.16 -18.47 -10.75
CA THR A 480 -0.29 -17.13 -10.43
C THR A 480 -0.20 -16.90 -8.92
N PHE A 481 0.56 -15.91 -8.53
CA PHE A 481 0.68 -15.43 -7.16
C PHE A 481 -0.20 -14.20 -7.01
N TYR A 482 -1.03 -14.18 -5.99
CA TYR A 482 -1.91 -13.06 -5.71
C TYR A 482 -1.28 -12.22 -4.61
N ILE A 483 -1.06 -10.94 -4.92
CA ILE A 483 -0.35 -10.00 -4.04
C ILE A 483 -1.35 -8.99 -3.49
N TYR A 484 -1.34 -8.79 -2.18
CA TYR A 484 -2.08 -7.75 -1.50
C TYR A 484 -1.17 -7.03 -0.51
N ASN A 485 -1.13 -5.68 -0.56
CA ASN A 485 -0.24 -4.83 0.25
C ASN A 485 1.25 -5.24 0.22
N GLY A 486 1.71 -5.84 -0.90
CA GLY A 486 3.08 -6.30 -1.06
C GLY A 486 3.36 -7.69 -0.49
N TYR A 487 2.35 -8.38 0.04
CA TYR A 487 2.45 -9.75 0.55
C TYR A 487 1.78 -10.74 -0.38
N VAL A 488 2.35 -11.94 -0.50
CA VAL A 488 1.66 -13.07 -1.16
C VAL A 488 0.55 -13.55 -0.24
N VAL A 489 -0.68 -13.48 -0.73
CA VAL A 489 -1.88 -13.89 0.02
C VAL A 489 -2.44 -15.22 -0.48
N HIS A 490 -2.22 -15.56 -1.74
CA HIS A 490 -2.70 -16.79 -2.37
C HIS A 490 -1.78 -17.21 -3.52
N PHE A 491 -1.80 -18.49 -3.85
CA PHE A 491 -1.07 -19.08 -4.98
C PHE A 491 -1.95 -20.10 -5.69
N ASP A 492 -2.15 -19.92 -6.97
CA ASP A 492 -2.77 -20.89 -7.86
C ASP A 492 -1.75 -21.35 -8.90
N GLY A 493 -1.40 -22.63 -8.85
CA GLY A 493 -0.40 -23.18 -9.75
C GLY A 493 0.07 -24.56 -9.35
N SER A 494 1.01 -25.07 -10.15
CA SER A 494 1.66 -26.33 -9.85
C SER A 494 2.80 -26.12 -8.87
N VAL A 495 2.67 -26.69 -7.70
CA VAL A 495 3.81 -26.85 -6.79
C VAL A 495 4.77 -27.85 -7.43
N ALA A 496 6.04 -27.47 -7.57
CA ALA A 496 7.04 -28.41 -8.06
C ALA A 496 7.08 -29.62 -7.14
N ASP A 497 6.98 -30.82 -7.71
CA ASP A 497 7.15 -32.05 -6.94
C ASP A 497 8.54 -31.99 -6.28
N SER A 498 8.57 -31.98 -4.94
CA SER A 498 9.82 -32.08 -4.19
C SER A 498 10.42 -33.43 -4.49
N GLU A 499 11.51 -33.44 -5.29
CA GLU A 499 12.14 -34.70 -5.60
C GLU A 499 12.75 -35.35 -4.34
N ASP A 500 12.78 -36.64 -4.32
CA ASP A 500 13.13 -37.68 -3.39
C ASP A 500 14.36 -37.50 -2.48
N TYR A 501 14.78 -36.25 -2.13
CA TYR A 501 15.97 -36.00 -1.29
C TYR A 501 15.67 -35.09 -0.11
N LEU A 502 16.28 -35.48 1.03
CA LEU A 502 16.23 -34.68 2.26
C LEU A 502 17.61 -34.70 2.95
N TYR A 503 17.90 -33.69 3.75
CA TYR A 503 19.05 -33.65 4.64
C TYR A 503 18.63 -34.02 6.06
N VAL A 504 19.25 -35.09 6.62
CA VAL A 504 19.07 -35.46 8.01
C VAL A 504 19.94 -34.56 8.87
N VAL A 505 19.33 -33.70 9.69
CA VAL A 505 20.00 -32.84 10.66
C VAL A 505 20.48 -33.67 11.84
N ARG A 506 19.56 -34.38 12.46
CA ARG A 506 19.82 -35.26 13.60
C ARG A 506 18.77 -36.34 13.72
N ALA A 507 19.08 -37.43 14.43
CA ALA A 507 18.15 -38.50 14.66
C ALA A 507 18.15 -38.98 16.11
N GLY A 508 17.00 -39.48 16.53
CA GLY A 508 16.77 -39.94 17.90
C GLY A 508 15.99 -41.26 17.98
N GLN A 509 15.79 -41.67 19.19
CA GLN A 509 14.90 -42.82 19.51
C GLN A 509 14.17 -42.55 20.80
N LYS A 510 12.99 -43.13 20.92
CA LYS A 510 12.16 -43.10 22.10
C LYS A 510 11.71 -44.52 22.47
N GLU A 511 11.84 -44.92 23.71
CA GLU A 511 11.34 -46.19 24.18
C GLU A 511 9.80 -46.14 24.23
N GLY A 512 9.17 -46.84 23.30
CA GLY A 512 7.72 -47.06 23.30
C GLY A 512 7.31 -48.19 24.24
N THR A 513 6.00 -48.37 24.40
CA THR A 513 5.46 -49.41 25.30
C THR A 513 5.74 -50.84 24.81
N TRP A 514 5.90 -50.98 23.48
CA TRP A 514 6.01 -52.30 22.83
C TRP A 514 7.27 -52.44 21.94
N ALA A 515 7.78 -51.30 21.45
CA ALA A 515 8.94 -51.21 20.55
C ALA A 515 9.66 -49.88 20.75
N THR A 516 10.93 -49.84 20.30
CA THR A 516 11.67 -48.55 20.18
C THR A 516 11.20 -47.84 18.93
N GLU A 517 10.76 -46.60 19.07
CA GLU A 517 10.38 -45.70 17.98
C GLU A 517 11.59 -44.88 17.59
N TYR A 518 11.80 -44.67 16.27
CA TYR A 518 12.90 -43.88 15.73
C TYR A 518 12.37 -42.67 15.04
N TYR A 519 13.08 -41.55 15.09
CA TYR A 519 12.71 -40.32 14.44
C TYR A 519 13.95 -39.58 13.95
N ALA A 520 13.77 -38.74 12.94
CA ALA A 520 14.78 -37.85 12.40
C ALA A 520 14.22 -36.44 12.18
N GLU A 521 14.98 -35.44 12.52
CA GLU A 521 14.77 -34.07 12.10
C GLU A 521 15.43 -33.91 10.74
N VAL A 522 14.64 -33.51 9.75
CA VAL A 522 15.05 -33.47 8.34
C VAL A 522 14.75 -32.14 7.70
N VAL A 523 15.48 -31.80 6.64
CA VAL A 523 15.20 -30.67 5.75
C VAL A 523 15.05 -31.22 4.35
N TYR A 524 13.90 -30.99 3.73
CA TYR A 524 13.61 -31.42 2.37
C TYR A 524 14.30 -30.53 1.32
N ALA A 525 14.31 -30.97 0.07
CA ALA A 525 14.90 -30.20 -1.03
C ALA A 525 14.21 -28.86 -1.30
N ASP A 526 12.95 -28.72 -0.86
CA ASP A 526 12.19 -27.47 -0.89
C ASP A 526 12.50 -26.52 0.27
N GLY A 527 13.37 -26.92 1.20
CA GLY A 527 13.76 -26.15 2.37
C GLY A 527 12.84 -26.35 3.59
N THR A 528 11.74 -27.10 3.46
CA THR A 528 10.88 -27.40 4.61
C THR A 528 11.59 -28.34 5.58
N SER A 529 11.28 -28.22 6.87
CA SER A 529 11.85 -29.04 7.94
C SER A 529 10.74 -29.77 8.70
N GLU A 530 10.97 -31.02 9.03
CA GLU A 530 10.02 -31.84 9.75
C GLU A 530 10.74 -32.84 10.65
N VAL A 531 10.07 -33.31 11.72
CA VAL A 531 10.48 -34.46 12.51
C VAL A 531 9.67 -35.65 12.07
N ILE A 532 10.28 -36.54 11.31
CA ILE A 532 9.64 -37.73 10.73
C ILE A 532 9.91 -38.98 11.54
N ASP A 533 8.96 -39.91 11.58
CA ASP A 533 9.17 -41.27 12.12
C ASP A 533 9.89 -42.11 11.08
N THR A 534 10.87 -42.91 11.51
CA THR A 534 11.74 -43.67 10.63
C THR A 534 11.84 -45.14 10.99
N ASP A 535 12.19 -46.02 10.01
CA ASP A 535 12.33 -47.48 10.25
C ASP A 535 13.45 -47.82 11.26
N LYS A 536 14.46 -46.97 11.33
CA LYS A 536 15.62 -47.12 12.23
C LYS A 536 16.24 -45.79 12.53
N LYS A 537 17.18 -45.74 13.47
CA LYS A 537 17.95 -44.56 13.77
C LYS A 537 18.98 -44.26 12.67
N TYR A 538 18.96 -43.06 12.14
CA TYR A 538 19.93 -42.54 11.16
C TYR A 538 20.95 -41.63 11.85
N ASP A 539 22.03 -42.23 12.38
CA ASP A 539 23.01 -41.53 13.22
C ASP A 539 23.96 -40.58 12.45
N THR A 540 23.92 -40.55 11.16
CA THR A 540 24.80 -39.72 10.34
C THR A 540 24.01 -38.61 9.70
N ALA A 541 24.37 -37.35 10.03
CA ALA A 541 23.87 -36.21 9.27
C ALA A 541 24.33 -36.29 7.82
N GLY A 542 23.47 -35.97 6.88
CA GLY A 542 23.76 -36.09 5.44
C GLY A 542 22.51 -36.18 4.62
N VAL A 543 22.68 -36.25 3.30
CA VAL A 543 21.58 -36.32 2.35
C VAL A 543 21.15 -37.77 2.08
N TYR A 544 19.87 -37.98 2.08
CA TYR A 544 19.21 -39.27 1.86
C TYR A 544 18.09 -39.11 0.83
N SER A 545 17.88 -40.12 -0.01
CA SER A 545 16.59 -40.31 -0.67
C SER A 545 15.62 -40.97 0.33
N TYR A 546 14.32 -40.76 0.14
CA TYR A 546 13.32 -41.28 1.06
C TYR A 546 12.13 -41.91 0.35
N GLU A 547 11.45 -42.78 1.05
CA GLU A 547 10.22 -43.44 0.60
C GLU A 547 9.32 -43.58 1.86
N PHE A 548 8.05 -43.18 1.77
CA PHE A 548 7.10 -43.35 2.87
C PHE A 548 6.44 -44.75 2.75
N ASP A 549 6.50 -45.56 3.80
CA ASP A 549 5.84 -46.83 3.86
C ASP A 549 4.41 -46.62 4.44
N GLU A 550 3.44 -46.60 3.54
CA GLU A 550 2.02 -46.40 3.89
C GLU A 550 1.44 -47.48 4.82
N ASP A 551 1.96 -48.70 4.72
CA ASP A 551 1.47 -49.83 5.52
C ASP A 551 1.98 -49.78 6.98
N GLU A 552 3.19 -49.33 7.18
CA GLU A 552 3.87 -49.27 8.48
C GLU A 552 3.87 -47.86 9.10
N GLY A 553 3.63 -46.80 8.30
CA GLY A 553 3.48 -45.41 8.74
C GLY A 553 4.79 -44.70 9.12
N TYR A 554 5.90 -45.05 8.51
CA TYR A 554 7.20 -44.42 8.74
C TYR A 554 7.97 -44.26 7.42
N TYR A 555 9.00 -43.40 7.47
CA TYR A 555 9.91 -43.18 6.35
C TYR A 555 11.09 -44.16 6.35
N VAL A 556 11.43 -44.68 5.18
CA VAL A 556 12.65 -45.45 4.93
C VAL A 556 13.65 -44.59 4.17
N LEU A 557 14.77 -44.25 4.80
CA LEU A 557 15.81 -43.42 4.20
C LEU A 557 16.93 -44.28 3.62
N LYS A 558 17.38 -43.88 2.40
CA LYS A 558 18.53 -44.53 1.72
C LYS A 558 19.59 -43.43 1.56
N THR A 559 20.83 -43.72 2.01
CA THR A 559 21.94 -42.77 1.82
C THR A 559 22.09 -42.41 0.35
N ALA A 560 21.98 -41.16 0.00
CA ALA A 560 22.21 -40.70 -1.36
C ALA A 560 23.69 -40.81 -1.73
N ASP A 561 23.99 -41.03 -2.99
CA ASP A 561 25.35 -41.04 -3.52
C ASP A 561 25.82 -39.58 -3.66
N THR A 562 26.27 -39.01 -2.52
CA THR A 562 26.66 -37.61 -2.43
C THR A 562 28.17 -37.48 -2.28
N THR A 563 28.72 -36.45 -2.88
CA THR A 563 30.10 -36.02 -2.63
C THR A 563 30.04 -34.92 -1.56
N GLY A 564 30.44 -35.24 -0.32
CA GLY A 564 30.63 -34.23 0.73
C GLY A 564 31.94 -33.47 0.49
N ALA A 565 31.88 -32.15 0.43
CA ALA A 565 33.04 -31.29 0.20
C ALA A 565 32.91 -29.99 1.00
N THR A 566 34.04 -29.39 1.37
CA THR A 566 34.05 -27.99 1.74
C THR A 566 34.28 -27.20 0.46
N ILE A 567 33.34 -26.34 0.09
CA ILE A 567 33.35 -25.59 -1.16
C ILE A 567 33.12 -24.10 -0.92
N ASP A 568 33.60 -23.33 -1.86
CA ASP A 568 33.20 -21.94 -2.01
C ASP A 568 32.25 -21.86 -3.22
N ILE A 569 31.15 -21.18 -3.05
CA ILE A 569 30.18 -20.93 -4.11
C ILE A 569 30.34 -19.48 -4.56
N GLU A 570 30.47 -19.28 -5.85
CA GLU A 570 30.52 -17.97 -6.48
C GLU A 570 29.24 -17.77 -7.29
N LYS A 571 28.45 -16.72 -6.98
CA LYS A 571 27.26 -16.36 -7.73
C LYS A 571 27.60 -16.19 -9.21
N GLY A 572 26.74 -16.71 -10.09
CA GLY A 572 26.92 -16.63 -11.53
C GLY A 572 27.97 -17.58 -12.12
N LYS A 573 28.67 -18.36 -11.29
CA LYS A 573 29.62 -19.38 -11.77
C LYS A 573 28.97 -20.76 -11.78
N THR A 574 29.24 -21.51 -12.86
CA THR A 574 28.75 -22.89 -13.01
C THR A 574 29.58 -23.90 -12.23
N ALA A 575 30.79 -23.58 -11.80
CA ALA A 575 31.64 -24.51 -11.05
C ALA A 575 31.14 -24.66 -9.61
N VAL A 576 30.81 -25.89 -9.22
CA VAL A 576 30.49 -26.27 -7.82
C VAL A 576 31.73 -26.90 -7.15
N THR A 577 32.42 -27.79 -7.89
CA THR A 577 33.74 -28.32 -7.52
C THR A 577 34.59 -28.44 -8.80
N ASP A 578 35.84 -28.90 -8.66
CA ASP A 578 36.72 -29.14 -9.84
C ASP A 578 36.11 -30.10 -10.87
N ASP A 579 35.24 -31.02 -10.45
CA ASP A 579 34.66 -32.08 -11.26
C ASP A 579 33.14 -31.96 -11.47
N VAL A 580 32.46 -31.04 -10.80
CA VAL A 580 31.00 -30.86 -10.81
C VAL A 580 30.62 -29.45 -11.17
N THR A 581 29.70 -29.32 -12.11
CA THR A 581 29.15 -28.04 -12.52
C THR A 581 27.66 -27.95 -12.17
N ALA A 582 27.15 -26.74 -12.02
CA ALA A 582 25.72 -26.44 -11.90
C ALA A 582 25.18 -25.92 -13.23
N ASP A 583 23.88 -26.01 -13.40
CA ASP A 583 23.14 -25.39 -14.49
C ASP A 583 22.02 -24.46 -13.96
N SER A 584 21.12 -24.05 -14.84
CA SER A 584 19.97 -23.20 -14.47
C SER A 584 18.89 -23.94 -13.68
N LYS A 585 18.98 -25.26 -13.55
CA LYS A 585 18.02 -26.11 -12.82
C LYS A 585 18.57 -26.65 -11.51
N THR A 586 19.89 -26.54 -11.26
CA THR A 586 20.51 -26.99 -10.02
C THR A 586 19.86 -26.32 -8.82
N VAL A 587 19.38 -27.12 -7.86
CA VAL A 587 18.75 -26.61 -6.62
C VAL A 587 19.77 -26.53 -5.51
N TYR A 588 19.94 -25.37 -4.91
CA TYR A 588 20.79 -25.12 -3.76
C TYR A 588 19.94 -24.96 -2.51
N VAL A 589 20.14 -25.81 -1.51
CA VAL A 589 19.44 -25.78 -0.23
C VAL A 589 20.43 -25.34 0.85
N SER A 590 20.40 -24.08 1.25
CA SER A 590 21.26 -23.55 2.29
C SER A 590 20.59 -23.73 3.66
N VAL A 591 21.12 -24.63 4.46
CA VAL A 591 20.61 -25.03 5.78
C VAL A 591 21.41 -24.36 6.88
N LYS A 592 20.75 -23.68 7.78
CA LYS A 592 21.34 -23.11 8.99
C LYS A 592 21.00 -23.97 10.20
N LEU A 593 21.98 -24.19 11.06
CA LEU A 593 21.79 -24.96 12.30
C LEU A 593 22.11 -24.11 13.53
N ASP A 594 21.28 -24.16 14.55
CA ASP A 594 21.63 -23.69 15.90
C ASP A 594 21.85 -24.85 16.86
N ALA A 595 23.02 -24.87 17.51
CA ALA A 595 23.42 -25.91 18.43
C ALA A 595 23.19 -27.36 17.89
N GLY A 596 23.19 -27.50 16.56
CA GLY A 596 22.99 -28.79 15.87
C GLY A 596 21.52 -29.20 15.66
N ALA A 597 20.59 -28.29 15.85
CA ALA A 597 19.18 -28.39 15.46
C ALA A 597 18.93 -27.55 14.20
N PHE A 598 17.87 -27.83 13.48
CA PHE A 598 17.43 -26.98 12.41
C PHE A 598 17.06 -25.59 12.93
N ASP A 599 17.49 -24.56 12.23
CA ASP A 599 17.16 -23.18 12.47
C ASP A 599 16.38 -22.61 11.28
N SER A 600 16.99 -22.54 10.12
CA SER A 600 16.37 -22.01 8.92
C SER A 600 16.92 -22.66 7.66
N ALA A 601 16.21 -22.53 6.52
CA ALA A 601 16.72 -22.91 5.22
C ALA A 601 16.33 -21.89 4.15
N LYS A 602 17.22 -21.74 3.16
CA LYS A 602 17.00 -20.93 1.95
C LYS A 602 17.26 -21.78 0.73
N VAL A 603 16.35 -21.69 -0.25
CA VAL A 603 16.45 -22.48 -1.49
C VAL A 603 16.63 -21.56 -2.68
N TYR A 604 17.54 -21.94 -3.57
CA TYR A 604 17.86 -21.18 -4.77
C TYR A 604 17.90 -22.13 -5.96
N THR A 605 17.34 -21.76 -7.11
CA THR A 605 17.44 -22.53 -8.35
C THR A 605 18.33 -21.82 -9.34
N GLY A 606 19.29 -22.58 -9.85
CA GLY A 606 20.28 -22.12 -10.81
C GLY A 606 21.44 -21.33 -10.20
N TYR A 607 22.60 -21.50 -10.79
CA TYR A 607 23.88 -20.90 -10.34
C TYR A 607 23.89 -19.35 -10.32
N LYS A 608 22.94 -18.70 -10.99
CA LYS A 608 22.81 -17.24 -11.01
C LYS A 608 22.09 -16.67 -9.78
N ASN A 609 21.30 -17.50 -9.11
CA ASN A 609 20.41 -17.07 -8.03
C ASN A 609 20.96 -17.40 -6.63
N VAL A 610 21.90 -18.37 -6.53
CA VAL A 610 22.55 -18.68 -5.27
C VAL A 610 23.56 -17.57 -4.91
N PRO A 611 23.57 -17.03 -3.67
CA PRO A 611 24.58 -16.06 -3.26
C PRO A 611 25.98 -16.69 -3.19
N SER A 612 26.99 -15.86 -3.25
CA SER A 612 28.37 -16.32 -2.98
C SER A 612 28.49 -16.75 -1.51
N MET A 613 29.13 -17.90 -1.27
CA MET A 613 29.34 -18.46 0.08
C MET A 613 30.73 -19.05 0.21
N GLU A 614 31.39 -18.82 1.34
CA GLU A 614 32.71 -19.39 1.64
C GLU A 614 32.63 -20.49 2.70
N ASN A 615 33.62 -21.38 2.64
CA ASN A 615 33.85 -22.46 3.61
C ASN A 615 32.58 -23.32 3.88
N SER A 616 31.74 -23.48 2.87
CA SER A 616 30.47 -24.18 2.99
C SER A 616 30.66 -25.68 3.01
N GLN A 617 30.09 -26.40 4.00
CA GLN A 617 30.00 -27.84 3.93
C GLN A 617 28.82 -28.21 3.02
N ALA A 618 29.12 -28.77 1.87
CA ALA A 618 28.10 -29.13 0.89
C ALA A 618 27.99 -30.64 0.68
N TYR A 619 26.78 -31.08 0.39
CA TYR A 619 26.45 -32.44 -0.04
C TYR A 619 25.82 -32.34 -1.42
N ILE A 620 26.50 -32.88 -2.45
CA ILE A 620 26.14 -32.71 -3.86
C ILE A 620 25.51 -33.98 -4.35
N VAL A 621 24.25 -33.91 -4.76
CA VAL A 621 23.56 -34.94 -5.56
C VAL A 621 23.71 -34.56 -7.02
N LYS A 622 24.08 -35.49 -7.86
CA LYS A 622 24.39 -35.21 -9.27
C LYS A 622 24.06 -36.34 -10.24
N ASP A 623 23.72 -35.98 -11.45
CA ASP A 623 23.72 -36.88 -12.60
C ASP A 623 24.93 -36.57 -13.51
N GLY A 624 25.81 -37.51 -13.60
CA GLY A 624 27.07 -37.34 -14.35
C GLY A 624 27.98 -36.26 -13.76
N LYS A 625 28.11 -35.09 -14.42
CA LYS A 625 28.91 -33.95 -13.99
C LYS A 625 28.07 -32.72 -13.55
N VAL A 626 26.78 -32.77 -13.71
CA VAL A 626 25.89 -31.69 -13.36
C VAL A 626 25.27 -32.02 -12.01
N ALA A 627 25.26 -31.01 -11.10
CA ALA A 627 24.58 -31.14 -9.84
C ALA A 627 23.08 -30.97 -10.03
N ASP A 628 22.28 -31.87 -9.49
CA ASP A 628 20.84 -31.73 -9.36
C ASP A 628 20.50 -30.93 -8.09
N TYR A 629 21.11 -31.33 -6.95
CA TYR A 629 20.96 -30.68 -5.65
C TYR A 629 22.31 -30.42 -4.99
N VAL A 630 22.40 -29.26 -4.31
CA VAL A 630 23.55 -28.89 -3.47
C VAL A 630 23.00 -28.45 -2.10
N PHE A 631 23.05 -29.36 -1.11
CA PHE A 631 22.72 -29.02 0.28
C PHE A 631 23.93 -28.39 0.95
N ILE A 632 23.84 -27.16 1.38
CA ILE A 632 24.88 -26.36 2.02
C ILE A 632 24.56 -26.21 3.48
N VAL A 633 25.45 -26.60 4.36
CA VAL A 633 25.23 -26.53 5.81
C VAL A 633 26.14 -25.46 6.40
N ASP A 634 25.55 -24.53 7.13
CA ASP A 634 26.23 -23.41 7.80
C ASP A 634 27.18 -22.60 6.90
N GLY A 635 26.80 -22.45 5.62
CA GLY A 635 27.56 -21.61 4.69
C GLY A 635 27.56 -20.15 5.12
N THR A 636 28.73 -19.49 5.00
CA THR A 636 28.83 -18.04 5.25
C THR A 636 28.59 -17.31 3.93
N VAL A 637 27.52 -16.51 3.87
CA VAL A 637 27.22 -15.71 2.69
C VAL A 637 28.26 -14.61 2.54
N THR A 638 28.83 -14.49 1.34
CA THR A 638 29.75 -13.42 0.98
C THR A 638 29.16 -12.61 -0.16
N ALA A 639 29.20 -11.28 -0.08
CA ALA A 639 28.76 -10.41 -1.16
C ALA A 639 29.75 -10.47 -2.33
N SER A 640 29.26 -10.54 -3.56
CA SER A 640 30.05 -10.26 -4.76
C SER A 640 30.16 -8.74 -5.00
N SER A 641 31.00 -8.31 -5.95
CA SER A 641 31.07 -6.89 -6.35
C SER A 641 29.75 -6.33 -6.85
N ASP A 642 28.82 -7.20 -7.26
CA ASP A 642 27.47 -6.83 -7.71
C ASP A 642 26.45 -6.85 -6.55
N GLU A 643 26.83 -7.32 -5.36
CA GLU A 643 25.98 -7.53 -4.18
C GLU A 643 26.54 -6.88 -2.91
N LEU A 644 27.45 -5.92 -3.07
CA LEU A 644 27.98 -5.19 -1.92
C LEU A 644 26.85 -4.48 -1.17
N ILE A 645 26.86 -4.61 0.15
CA ILE A 645 26.00 -3.78 0.98
C ILE A 645 26.69 -2.46 1.31
N TYR A 646 25.94 -1.37 1.24
CA TYR A 646 26.42 -0.06 1.69
C TYR A 646 25.81 0.25 3.06
N ILE A 647 26.63 0.58 4.03
CA ILE A 647 26.19 0.99 5.38
C ILE A 647 26.57 2.44 5.61
N SER A 648 25.59 3.26 5.99
CA SER A 648 25.79 4.69 6.22
C SER A 648 26.16 4.96 7.67
N LYS A 649 27.29 5.63 7.85
CA LYS A 649 27.83 6.05 9.15
C LYS A 649 27.05 7.21 9.78
N GLY A 650 26.47 8.10 8.95
CA GLY A 650 25.75 9.27 9.44
C GLY A 650 24.46 8.91 10.18
N SER A 651 23.91 7.74 9.89
CA SER A 651 22.72 7.21 10.53
C SER A 651 22.99 6.53 11.87
N VAL A 652 24.05 6.89 12.58
CA VAL A 652 24.48 6.21 13.83
C VAL A 652 23.31 6.10 14.79
N SER A 653 22.94 4.89 15.03
CA SER A 653 21.95 4.56 15.98
C SER A 653 22.46 4.58 17.41
N LYS A 654 21.55 4.62 18.29
CA LYS A 654 21.74 4.28 19.68
C LYS A 654 22.05 2.79 19.80
N LEU A 655 22.86 2.45 20.80
CA LEU A 655 22.86 1.08 21.33
C LEU A 655 21.46 0.77 21.82
N ILE A 656 20.85 -0.25 21.24
CA ILE A 656 19.56 -0.77 21.66
C ILE A 656 19.85 -1.94 22.58
N ASN A 657 19.24 -1.92 23.77
CA ASN A 657 19.24 -3.02 24.71
C ASN A 657 17.86 -3.66 24.68
N ASP A 658 17.72 -4.67 23.86
CA ASP A 658 16.50 -5.45 23.79
C ASP A 658 16.55 -6.61 24.79
N THR A 659 15.40 -6.97 25.36
CA THR A 659 15.33 -8.06 26.35
C THR A 659 15.37 -9.45 25.73
N GLU A 660 15.08 -9.57 24.46
CA GLU A 660 15.07 -10.83 23.70
C GLU A 660 16.25 -10.91 22.72
N LEU A 661 16.55 -9.82 22.01
CA LEU A 661 17.61 -9.74 21.00
C LEU A 661 18.99 -9.36 21.58
N GLY A 662 19.06 -8.85 22.82
CA GLY A 662 20.30 -8.41 23.43
C GLY A 662 20.69 -6.98 23.04
N GLU A 663 22.00 -6.72 22.94
CA GLU A 663 22.53 -5.40 22.57
C GLU A 663 22.89 -5.37 21.09
N TYR A 664 22.32 -4.44 20.32
CA TYR A 664 22.63 -4.21 18.91
C TYR A 664 22.62 -2.72 18.55
N TYR A 665 23.08 -2.41 17.33
CA TYR A 665 23.07 -1.08 16.74
C TYR A 665 22.33 -1.11 15.42
N THR A 666 21.57 -0.08 15.08
CA THR A 666 20.94 0.04 13.78
C THR A 666 21.66 1.03 12.88
N TYR A 667 21.67 0.78 11.59
CA TYR A 667 22.27 1.63 10.57
C TYR A 667 21.42 1.65 9.32
N ASP A 668 21.30 2.82 8.67
CA ASP A 668 20.75 2.88 7.32
C ASP A 668 21.73 2.21 6.35
N ALA A 669 21.21 1.36 5.49
CA ALA A 669 21.99 0.58 4.55
C ALA A 669 21.29 0.45 3.19
N VAL A 670 22.06 0.03 2.20
CA VAL A 670 21.54 -0.52 0.95
C VAL A 670 21.87 -1.99 0.93
N VAL A 671 20.86 -2.82 0.96
CA VAL A 671 20.96 -4.29 0.91
C VAL A 671 20.09 -4.77 -0.24
N ASP A 672 20.62 -5.64 -1.10
CA ASP A 672 19.92 -6.15 -2.30
C ASP A 672 19.27 -5.04 -3.15
N GLY A 673 19.98 -3.92 -3.32
CA GLY A 673 19.50 -2.79 -4.09
C GLY A 673 18.38 -1.97 -3.41
N LYS A 674 18.00 -2.27 -2.17
CA LYS A 674 16.97 -1.55 -1.41
C LYS A 674 17.59 -0.74 -0.28
N VAL A 675 17.07 0.46 -0.06
CA VAL A 675 17.39 1.26 1.12
C VAL A 675 16.59 0.70 2.32
N THR A 676 17.31 0.27 3.36
CA THR A 676 16.71 -0.34 4.55
C THR A 676 17.52 0.03 5.81
N GLU A 677 16.98 -0.22 6.98
CA GLU A 677 17.73 -0.17 8.25
C GLU A 677 18.14 -1.60 8.60
N ILE A 678 19.39 -1.79 9.01
CA ILE A 678 19.93 -3.08 9.45
C ILE A 678 20.35 -3.02 10.90
N MET A 679 20.26 -4.14 11.62
CA MET A 679 20.77 -4.33 12.95
C MET A 679 22.20 -4.89 12.89
N VAL A 680 23.10 -4.41 13.72
CA VAL A 680 24.50 -4.84 13.74
C VAL A 680 24.95 -5.11 15.18
N ASP A 681 25.65 -6.22 15.42
CA ASP A 681 26.08 -6.69 16.76
C ASP A 681 27.06 -5.75 17.48
N LYS A 682 27.66 -4.81 16.77
CA LYS A 682 28.66 -3.90 17.30
C LYS A 682 28.59 -2.52 16.69
N ALA A 683 29.03 -1.51 17.45
CA ALA A 683 29.22 -0.18 16.89
C ALA A 683 30.25 -0.20 15.76
N LEU A 684 29.85 0.21 14.58
CA LEU A 684 30.77 0.42 13.47
C LEU A 684 31.58 1.69 13.76
N GLY A 685 32.92 1.54 13.83
CA GLY A 685 33.82 2.66 14.11
C GLY A 685 33.86 3.72 13.04
N ALA A 686 34.48 4.84 13.31
CA ALA A 686 34.57 5.99 12.39
C ALA A 686 35.22 5.68 11.03
N GLU A 687 35.88 4.53 10.89
CA GLU A 687 36.61 4.11 9.70
C GLU A 687 35.83 3.14 8.80
N LEU A 688 34.59 2.80 9.18
CA LEU A 688 33.82 1.72 8.58
C LEU A 688 32.57 2.24 7.82
N ASP A 689 32.62 3.46 7.33
CA ASP A 689 31.60 4.00 6.43
C ASP A 689 31.85 3.50 5.00
N GLY A 690 30.83 2.91 4.35
CA GLY A 690 30.95 2.50 2.97
C GLY A 690 30.46 1.10 2.65
N LEU A 691 31.15 0.43 1.74
CA LEU A 691 30.77 -0.85 1.17
C LEU A 691 31.40 -2.03 1.94
N TYR A 692 30.62 -3.10 2.07
CA TYR A 692 31.02 -4.35 2.70
C TYR A 692 30.81 -5.50 1.72
N ASP A 693 31.75 -6.42 1.69
CA ASP A 693 31.83 -7.56 0.76
C ASP A 693 31.44 -8.89 1.40
N SER A 694 31.35 -8.95 2.74
CA SER A 694 30.89 -10.14 3.44
C SER A 694 30.29 -9.81 4.81
N TYR A 695 29.34 -10.61 5.21
CA TYR A 695 28.65 -10.52 6.49
C TYR A 695 28.02 -11.87 6.86
N THR A 696 27.73 -12.03 8.14
CA THR A 696 26.88 -13.11 8.64
C THR A 696 25.66 -12.46 9.29
N GLU A 697 24.49 -12.94 8.99
CA GLU A 697 23.25 -12.54 9.63
C GLU A 697 22.84 -13.66 10.59
N ASN A 698 22.59 -13.33 11.88
CA ASN A 698 22.13 -14.31 12.84
C ASN A 698 20.60 -14.49 12.72
N GLU A 699 20.04 -15.38 13.54
CA GLU A 699 18.60 -15.73 13.56
C GLU A 699 17.68 -14.52 13.76
N ASP A 700 18.14 -13.53 14.49
CA ASP A 700 17.41 -12.32 14.84
C ASP A 700 17.55 -11.22 13.78
N GLY A 701 18.15 -11.53 12.62
CA GLY A 701 18.42 -10.55 11.58
C GLY A 701 19.55 -9.57 11.93
N ILE A 702 20.39 -9.88 12.95
CA ILE A 702 21.50 -9.03 13.36
C ILE A 702 22.74 -9.40 12.54
N TYR A 703 23.29 -8.41 11.85
CA TYR A 703 24.49 -8.55 11.03
C TYR A 703 25.74 -8.66 11.92
N THR A 704 26.50 -9.70 11.70
CA THR A 704 27.74 -9.99 12.43
C THR A 704 28.89 -10.19 11.43
N GLU A 705 30.13 -10.22 11.92
CA GLU A 705 31.32 -10.51 11.10
C GLU A 705 31.43 -9.68 9.81
N LEU A 706 30.95 -8.42 9.84
CA LEU A 706 31.03 -7.51 8.70
C LEU A 706 32.49 -7.29 8.26
N HIS A 707 32.78 -7.54 7.00
CA HIS A 707 34.09 -7.31 6.37
C HIS A 707 33.97 -6.16 5.35
N GLN A 708 34.82 -5.16 5.48
CA GLN A 708 34.80 -3.99 4.60
C GLN A 708 35.36 -4.35 3.22
N ALA A 709 34.65 -4.00 2.16
CA ALA A 709 35.07 -4.19 0.79
C ALA A 709 36.38 -3.44 0.46
N THR A 710 37.16 -4.03 -0.42
CA THR A 710 38.48 -3.51 -0.75
C THR A 710 38.40 -2.56 -1.95
N LYS A 711 38.82 -1.31 -1.73
CA LYS A 711 38.89 -0.32 -2.80
C LYS A 711 39.81 -0.80 -3.94
N ASP A 712 39.45 -0.49 -5.19
CA ASP A 712 40.08 -0.87 -6.44
C ASP A 712 39.97 -2.37 -6.80
N THR A 713 39.45 -3.19 -5.90
CA THR A 713 39.12 -4.60 -6.12
C THR A 713 37.62 -4.77 -6.25
N ASP A 714 36.87 -4.44 -5.19
CA ASP A 714 35.43 -4.67 -5.12
C ASP A 714 34.62 -3.44 -5.53
N TYR A 715 35.19 -2.25 -5.34
CA TYR A 715 34.59 -1.00 -5.77
C TYR A 715 35.64 0.05 -6.14
N LYS A 716 35.22 1.09 -6.83
CA LYS A 716 36.05 2.26 -7.18
C LYS A 716 35.53 3.50 -6.45
N GLU A 717 36.43 4.45 -6.17
CA GLU A 717 36.13 5.68 -5.47
C GLU A 717 36.69 6.87 -6.18
N ALA A 718 35.88 7.93 -6.31
CA ALA A 718 36.29 9.23 -6.82
C ALA A 718 35.78 10.36 -5.92
N THR A 719 36.44 11.52 -5.93
CA THR A 719 35.99 12.70 -5.20
C THR A 719 35.63 13.80 -6.19
N GLY A 720 34.43 14.34 -6.12
CA GLY A 720 33.96 15.39 -7.02
C GLY A 720 32.49 15.38 -7.30
N SER A 721 32.13 15.92 -8.47
CA SER A 721 30.72 16.00 -8.92
C SER A 721 30.37 14.84 -9.84
N PHE A 722 29.10 14.44 -9.80
CA PHE A 722 28.51 13.56 -10.78
C PHE A 722 27.66 14.38 -11.77
N SER A 723 27.83 14.12 -13.06
CA SER A 723 26.99 14.68 -14.12
C SER A 723 26.10 13.59 -14.73
N LYS A 724 24.85 13.96 -15.00
CA LYS A 724 23.84 13.08 -15.61
C LYS A 724 24.33 12.38 -16.88
N ALA A 725 23.68 11.27 -17.21
CA ALA A 725 23.95 10.52 -18.42
C ALA A 725 23.64 11.33 -19.69
N GLU A 726 24.60 11.33 -20.62
CA GLU A 726 24.43 11.89 -21.96
C GLU A 726 25.13 10.96 -22.95
N ASN A 727 24.47 10.59 -24.05
CA ASN A 727 25.01 9.66 -25.06
C ASN A 727 25.53 8.34 -24.47
N GLU A 728 24.78 7.74 -23.55
CA GLU A 728 25.11 6.48 -22.86
C GLU A 728 26.37 6.54 -21.98
N VAL A 729 26.75 7.72 -21.56
CA VAL A 729 27.94 7.96 -20.71
C VAL A 729 27.56 8.85 -19.54
N ILE A 730 28.05 8.50 -18.35
CA ILE A 730 28.02 9.35 -17.15
C ILE A 730 29.41 9.95 -16.91
N ASN A 731 29.44 11.06 -16.22
CA ASN A 731 30.69 11.67 -15.78
C ASN A 731 30.82 11.63 -14.26
N VAL A 732 31.82 10.91 -13.77
CA VAL A 732 32.12 10.77 -12.36
C VAL A 732 33.42 11.47 -12.06
N ALA A 733 33.39 12.59 -11.35
CA ALA A 733 34.55 13.39 -10.97
C ALA A 733 35.49 13.75 -12.16
N GLY A 734 34.92 13.94 -13.35
CA GLY A 734 35.64 14.26 -14.58
C GLY A 734 36.04 13.06 -15.44
N ALA A 735 35.80 11.83 -14.99
CA ALA A 735 35.97 10.62 -15.78
C ALA A 735 34.66 10.25 -16.49
N ALA A 736 34.75 9.96 -17.78
CA ALA A 736 33.61 9.48 -18.58
C ALA A 736 33.53 7.94 -18.46
N LEU A 737 32.43 7.41 -17.99
CA LEU A 737 32.21 5.97 -17.73
C LEU A 737 30.95 5.49 -18.46
N ALA A 738 31.02 4.27 -19.00
CA ALA A 738 29.84 3.53 -19.42
C ALA A 738 29.05 3.05 -18.19
N TYR A 739 27.78 2.74 -18.37
CA TYR A 739 26.93 2.18 -17.30
C TYR A 739 26.00 1.09 -17.85
N THR A 740 25.49 0.23 -16.99
CA THR A 740 24.53 -0.82 -17.36
C THR A 740 23.11 -0.25 -17.42
N ASP A 741 22.22 -0.89 -18.17
CA ASP A 741 20.82 -0.44 -18.33
C ASP A 741 20.06 -0.39 -16.99
N ASP A 742 20.47 -1.24 -16.04
CA ASP A 742 19.91 -1.40 -14.70
C ASP A 742 20.68 -0.64 -13.61
N VAL A 743 21.59 0.26 -13.97
CA VAL A 743 22.41 1.03 -13.04
C VAL A 743 21.54 1.80 -12.02
N VAL A 744 21.87 1.63 -10.74
CA VAL A 744 21.20 2.33 -9.63
C VAL A 744 22.08 3.43 -9.04
N VAL A 745 21.43 4.48 -8.54
CA VAL A 745 22.10 5.62 -7.90
C VAL A 745 21.55 5.82 -6.51
N TYR A 746 22.41 5.86 -5.51
CA TYR A 746 22.06 6.21 -4.13
C TYR A 746 22.74 7.53 -3.75
N VAL A 747 22.02 8.36 -3.01
CA VAL A 747 22.52 9.65 -2.53
C VAL A 747 22.44 9.65 -1.03
N ILE A 748 23.60 9.80 -0.42
CA ILE A 748 23.78 9.85 1.03
C ILE A 748 24.00 11.33 1.41
N ASP A 749 23.18 11.89 2.25
CA ASP A 749 23.33 13.27 2.69
C ASP A 749 24.32 13.41 3.85
N THR A 750 24.50 14.64 4.33
CA THR A 750 25.47 14.93 5.41
C THR A 750 25.06 14.37 6.76
N ASP A 751 23.78 14.01 6.93
CA ASP A 751 23.25 13.40 8.14
C ASP A 751 23.27 11.86 8.04
N GLY A 752 23.67 11.32 6.88
CA GLY A 752 23.79 9.90 6.59
C GLY A 752 22.53 9.26 6.01
N ASP A 753 21.53 10.06 5.76
CA ASP A 753 20.27 9.58 5.18
C ASP A 753 20.46 9.13 3.73
N ILE A 754 20.02 7.90 3.40
CA ILE A 754 20.13 7.31 2.06
C ILE A 754 18.85 7.54 1.28
N THR A 755 18.96 8.04 0.07
CA THR A 755 17.84 8.19 -0.87
C THR A 755 18.17 7.65 -2.24
N VAL A 756 17.19 7.06 -2.94
CA VAL A 756 17.36 6.64 -4.33
C VAL A 756 17.46 7.90 -5.21
N GLY A 757 18.53 7.95 -5.97
CA GLY A 757 18.82 9.02 -6.91
C GLY A 757 18.41 8.66 -8.33
N SER A 758 18.91 9.44 -9.30
CA SER A 758 18.69 9.20 -10.72
C SER A 758 19.95 9.46 -11.51
N ILE A 759 20.28 8.57 -12.43
CA ILE A 759 21.37 8.73 -13.38
C ILE A 759 21.20 9.95 -14.29
N ASN A 760 19.98 10.41 -14.46
CA ASN A 760 19.63 11.58 -15.28
C ASN A 760 19.68 12.91 -14.51
N ARG A 761 20.23 12.92 -13.30
CA ARG A 761 20.33 14.10 -12.44
C ARG A 761 21.79 14.44 -12.14
N ASN A 762 22.13 15.75 -12.14
CA ASN A 762 23.44 16.22 -11.69
C ASN A 762 23.51 16.30 -10.16
N TYR A 763 24.63 15.82 -9.60
CA TYR A 763 24.93 15.95 -8.18
C TYR A 763 26.25 16.70 -8.03
N THR A 764 26.15 18.00 -7.76
CA THR A 764 27.29 18.91 -7.69
C THR A 764 27.87 18.97 -6.29
N GLY A 765 29.19 18.97 -6.18
CA GLY A 765 29.96 19.10 -4.93
C GLY A 765 31.38 18.68 -5.16
N GLU A 766 32.37 19.60 -4.97
CA GLU A 766 33.78 19.31 -5.21
C GLU A 766 34.35 18.30 -4.18
N SER A 767 33.69 18.15 -3.04
CA SER A 767 34.13 17.29 -1.93
C SER A 767 33.28 16.02 -1.76
N ASN A 768 32.28 15.78 -2.61
CA ASN A 768 31.49 14.56 -2.53
C ASN A 768 32.39 13.34 -2.75
N ALA A 769 32.22 12.29 -1.94
CA ALA A 769 32.78 10.99 -2.24
C ALA A 769 31.78 10.22 -3.13
N ILE A 770 32.27 9.61 -4.19
CA ILE A 770 31.48 8.79 -5.10
C ILE A 770 32.09 7.40 -5.14
N LEU A 771 31.40 6.43 -4.52
CA LEU A 771 31.78 5.03 -4.62
C LEU A 771 30.95 4.41 -5.74
N TYR A 772 31.52 3.51 -6.52
CA TYR A 772 30.80 2.84 -7.58
C TYR A 772 31.35 1.45 -7.89
N THR A 773 30.46 0.57 -8.27
CA THR A 773 30.77 -0.79 -8.71
C THR A 773 30.76 -0.87 -10.23
N VAL A 774 31.49 -1.80 -10.78
CA VAL A 774 31.55 -2.05 -12.22
C VAL A 774 31.46 -3.56 -12.48
N ASN A 775 30.89 -3.91 -13.62
CA ASN A 775 30.90 -5.28 -14.11
C ASN A 775 32.23 -5.63 -14.82
N ASP A 776 32.34 -6.84 -15.38
CA ASP A 776 33.51 -7.34 -16.10
C ASP A 776 33.86 -6.51 -17.36
N ASP A 777 32.93 -5.71 -17.88
CA ASP A 777 33.11 -4.82 -19.04
C ASP A 777 33.48 -3.38 -18.62
N ASP A 778 33.82 -3.15 -17.35
CA ASP A 778 34.06 -1.84 -16.74
C ASP A 778 32.84 -0.87 -16.81
N ALA A 779 31.63 -1.37 -17.02
CA ALA A 779 30.42 -0.58 -16.98
C ALA A 779 29.89 -0.45 -15.53
N VAL A 780 29.50 0.76 -15.14
CA VAL A 780 29.01 1.05 -13.80
C VAL A 780 27.67 0.40 -13.53
N THR A 781 27.56 -0.38 -12.46
CA THR A 781 26.37 -1.10 -12.02
C THR A 781 25.64 -0.40 -10.87
N ALA A 782 26.36 0.24 -9.95
CA ALA A 782 25.80 1.03 -8.87
C ALA A 782 26.67 2.25 -8.52
N LEU A 783 26.02 3.30 -8.03
CA LEU A 783 26.68 4.55 -7.58
C LEU A 783 26.15 4.95 -6.21
N TYR A 784 27.07 5.30 -5.33
CA TYR A 784 26.79 5.84 -3.99
C TYR A 784 27.43 7.22 -3.89
N ILE A 785 26.62 8.25 -3.89
CA ILE A 785 27.05 9.66 -3.88
C ILE A 785 26.92 10.18 -2.46
N VAL A 786 28.05 10.20 -1.73
CA VAL A 786 28.12 10.67 -0.35
C VAL A 786 28.42 12.15 -0.35
N LYS A 787 27.48 12.96 0.10
CA LYS A 787 27.61 14.41 0.19
C LYS A 787 28.50 14.80 1.35
N ALA A 788 29.44 15.73 1.08
CA ALA A 788 30.36 16.26 2.08
C ALA A 788 29.80 17.47 2.84
#